data_9da9be5cca02bb8f43db70aef2a9ffe2
#
_entry.id   9da9be5cca02bb8f43db70aef2a9ffe2
#
_cell.length_a   1.000
_cell.length_b   1.000
_cell.length_c   1.000
_cell.angle_alpha   90.00
_cell.angle_beta   90.00
_cell.angle_gamma   90.00
#
_symmetry.space_group_name_H-M   'P 1'
#
loop_
_entity.id
_entity.type
_entity.pdbx_description
1 polymer ?
#
loop_
_entity_poly.entity_id
_entity_poly.type
_entity_poly.pdbx_seq_one_letter_code
_entity_poly.pdbx_strand_id
1 'polypeptide(L)'
;MGDTVKDTRQRIVAFTETRDLVVKERVLRMLLFGSKETRTRVKAERLFGQGIEATHRDNYRRATARFEQAMNLYRMIPGTEEEEAACLKCLAAILFILDKLPESESSFRHALTLYQKIPGTKENQADCLYALAITLREQGNLAESETLSRQSLALYQTIPGTEENQADCLYSLAVTLYRQGIPVDAEPLYRQSLVLYQALPGTELGQAECLYNLAITLSDQNKSTEAESVHRQALALYQTIPGTERDQADCLHDLANTLDELDKPAQAEPFFREALALYQTIPSTQHEQARCLYNLANTLHKLGKNAQAEPLYRQAITLYQTIPGTQQKQANCLNNLATTLDDLDKPAQAEPLYRQALTFFQTLPGTQHEQSNCLYNLANSLHNRGRQAQAEPLYRQALTLYQQTSGTEFEQANCLYNLAKILIDLGKPAQAESMLRHALTLFQAIPGSQEKQARSLSNLAATLNALGKPAQAESVCYQALTLYRAIPDSETNQAICMSNLATILDALGKPAQAEPLYRQALTLYQTAPTSERNQAQCLYNLAISLHRLEKIDEAAPLYRQALALFRSISGTERDQANCLNNLAACMLNLRKLSHAESLYYQALTLYQKIPGTEYEQATSTYSLATTLLSQGKLDPTEALYQDALKQAVSAALFNDEYRYQLSSPTKRRAWITNRAQPSMILAIALAGVLEEASLVAELVAKWRMVGSLAAIPAARNSDIFLITTMPDFTPEPEETLTRTPGPNLVLPHPRTTPLYQHPTITNRPRAHYR
;
A
#
# COMPACT_ATOMS: atom_id res chain seq x y z
N MET A 1 19.48 -9.95 -18.82
CA MET A 1 20.93 -10.35 -18.75
C MET A 1 21.32 -11.51 -19.67
N GLY A 2 20.45 -12.50 -19.94
CA GLY A 2 20.77 -13.58 -20.88
C GLY A 2 20.97 -13.13 -22.31
N ASP A 3 20.28 -12.09 -22.73
CA ASP A 3 20.18 -11.69 -24.13
C ASP A 3 21.23 -10.68 -24.55
N THR A 4 21.68 -9.79 -23.67
CA THR A 4 22.87 -8.95 -23.93
C THR A 4 24.12 -9.81 -24.20
N VAL A 5 24.20 -10.96 -23.54
CA VAL A 5 25.29 -11.94 -23.77
C VAL A 5 25.08 -12.67 -25.10
N LYS A 6 23.84 -12.96 -25.50
CA LYS A 6 23.53 -13.65 -26.76
C LYS A 6 23.75 -12.75 -27.97
N ASP A 7 23.34 -11.49 -27.87
CA ASP A 7 23.56 -10.48 -28.90
C ASP A 7 25.04 -10.10 -29.01
N THR A 8 25.71 -9.89 -27.89
CA THR A 8 27.17 -9.74 -27.86
C THR A 8 27.86 -10.97 -28.45
N ARG A 9 27.29 -12.20 -28.28
CA ARG A 9 27.74 -13.42 -28.94
C ARG A 9 27.60 -13.33 -30.46
N GLN A 10 26.46 -12.93 -30.97
CA GLN A 10 26.21 -12.81 -32.42
C GLN A 10 27.10 -11.75 -33.05
N ARG A 11 27.27 -10.60 -32.42
CA ARG A 11 28.12 -9.51 -32.92
C ARG A 11 29.62 -9.88 -32.86
N ILE A 12 30.07 -10.60 -31.82
CA ILE A 12 31.43 -11.12 -31.73
C ILE A 12 31.69 -12.21 -32.78
N VAL A 13 30.68 -13.02 -33.12
CA VAL A 13 30.78 -14.05 -34.17
C VAL A 13 30.74 -13.44 -35.57
N ALA A 14 29.87 -12.50 -35.86
CA ALA A 14 29.81 -11.75 -37.15
C ALA A 14 31.14 -11.04 -37.45
N PHE A 15 31.84 -10.62 -36.42
CA PHE A 15 33.14 -10.00 -36.52
C PHE A 15 34.24 -10.93 -37.07
N THR A 16 34.00 -12.27 -37.14
CA THR A 16 34.96 -13.25 -37.64
C THR A 16 34.73 -13.61 -39.09
N GLU A 17 33.65 -13.17 -39.75
CA GLU A 17 33.19 -13.71 -41.07
C GLU A 17 33.85 -13.17 -42.32
N THR A 18 34.56 -12.06 -42.31
CA THR A 18 34.95 -11.32 -43.54
C THR A 18 36.12 -11.86 -44.34
N ARG A 19 36.75 -12.98 -43.99
CA ARG A 19 38.03 -13.44 -44.64
C ARG A 19 38.02 -14.77 -45.42
N ASP A 20 36.89 -15.44 -45.64
CA ASP A 20 36.95 -16.89 -45.99
C ASP A 20 37.03 -17.27 -47.50
N LEU A 21 36.93 -16.38 -48.45
CA LEU A 21 36.79 -16.75 -49.88
C LEU A 21 38.08 -16.69 -50.73
N VAL A 22 39.15 -16.05 -50.29
CA VAL A 22 40.38 -15.84 -51.08
C VAL A 22 41.49 -16.88 -50.81
N VAL A 23 41.37 -17.66 -49.75
CA VAL A 23 42.46 -18.45 -49.19
C VAL A 23 42.69 -19.79 -49.88
N LYS A 24 41.68 -20.44 -50.46
CA LYS A 24 41.79 -21.86 -50.88
C LYS A 24 42.75 -22.14 -52.02
N GLU A 25 42.85 -21.26 -53.02
CA GLU A 25 43.67 -21.52 -54.21
C GLU A 25 45.14 -21.14 -54.04
N ARG A 26 45.46 -20.16 -53.21
CA ARG A 26 46.83 -19.76 -52.87
C ARG A 26 47.54 -20.78 -52.00
N VAL A 27 46.83 -21.47 -51.11
CA VAL A 27 47.36 -22.44 -50.13
C VAL A 27 47.98 -23.66 -50.80
N LEU A 28 47.40 -24.19 -51.87
CA LEU A 28 47.90 -25.43 -52.53
C LEU A 28 49.23 -25.23 -53.21
N ARG A 29 49.49 -24.06 -53.82
CA ARG A 29 50.77 -23.75 -54.48
C ARG A 29 51.92 -23.47 -53.49
N MET A 30 51.62 -22.91 -52.31
CA MET A 30 52.63 -22.57 -51.28
C MET A 30 53.09 -23.79 -50.47
N LEU A 31 52.23 -24.81 -50.31
CA LEU A 31 52.55 -26.03 -49.54
C LEU A 31 53.61 -26.91 -50.28
N LEU A 32 53.69 -26.84 -51.63
CA LEU A 32 54.54 -27.68 -52.43
C LEU A 32 55.94 -27.09 -52.63
N PHE A 33 56.14 -25.78 -52.61
CA PHE A 33 57.40 -25.12 -53.00
C PHE A 33 57.89 -24.03 -52.04
N GLY A 34 57.27 -23.85 -50.85
CA GLY A 34 57.57 -22.77 -49.94
C GLY A 34 58.73 -23.07 -48.94
N SER A 35 59.35 -22.01 -48.39
CA SER A 35 60.29 -22.06 -47.27
C SER A 35 59.64 -22.68 -46.02
N LYS A 36 60.48 -23.09 -45.04
CA LYS A 36 59.99 -23.60 -43.74
C LYS A 36 58.99 -22.60 -43.08
N GLU A 37 59.24 -21.31 -43.20
CA GLU A 37 58.41 -20.25 -42.71
C GLU A 37 57.08 -20.20 -43.45
N THR A 38 57.06 -20.30 -44.79
CA THR A 38 55.87 -20.34 -45.62
C THR A 38 54.96 -21.53 -45.25
N ARG A 39 55.54 -22.71 -45.05
CA ARG A 39 54.78 -23.90 -44.62
C ARG A 39 54.19 -23.74 -43.22
N THR A 40 54.95 -23.11 -42.31
CA THR A 40 54.49 -22.84 -40.92
C THR A 40 53.34 -21.83 -40.94
N ARG A 41 53.40 -20.76 -41.78
CA ARG A 41 52.34 -19.77 -41.99
C ARG A 41 51.06 -20.40 -42.52
N VAL A 42 51.17 -21.19 -43.56
CA VAL A 42 50.01 -21.92 -44.16
C VAL A 42 49.35 -22.86 -43.14
N LYS A 43 50.16 -23.52 -42.29
CA LYS A 43 49.62 -24.35 -41.20
C LYS A 43 48.90 -23.51 -40.15
N ALA A 44 49.43 -22.35 -39.80
CA ALA A 44 48.79 -21.42 -38.87
C ALA A 44 47.49 -20.89 -39.42
N GLU A 45 47.44 -20.42 -40.68
CA GLU A 45 46.23 -19.95 -41.34
C GLU A 45 45.17 -21.04 -41.39
N ARG A 46 45.53 -22.30 -41.69
CA ARG A 46 44.59 -23.42 -41.68
C ARG A 46 44.02 -23.67 -40.29
N LEU A 47 44.82 -23.57 -39.24
CA LEU A 47 44.36 -23.74 -37.84
C LEU A 47 43.49 -22.61 -37.42
N PHE A 48 43.79 -21.37 -37.82
CA PHE A 48 42.93 -20.20 -37.59
C PHE A 48 41.55 -20.38 -38.24
N GLY A 49 41.48 -20.77 -39.51
CA GLY A 49 40.24 -21.08 -40.18
C GLY A 49 39.44 -22.20 -39.51
N GLN A 50 40.14 -23.26 -39.03
CA GLN A 50 39.47 -24.32 -38.26
C GLN A 50 38.99 -23.83 -36.91
N GLY A 51 39.61 -22.83 -36.32
CA GLY A 51 39.16 -22.15 -35.11
C GLY A 51 37.82 -21.40 -35.37
N ILE A 52 37.79 -20.63 -36.45
CA ILE A 52 36.53 -19.93 -36.89
C ILE A 52 35.40 -20.94 -37.13
N GLU A 53 35.69 -22.00 -37.93
CA GLU A 53 34.68 -23.03 -38.20
C GLU A 53 34.13 -23.69 -36.95
N ALA A 54 35.03 -23.93 -35.96
CA ALA A 54 34.64 -24.50 -34.66
C ALA A 54 33.78 -23.52 -33.85
N THR A 55 34.04 -22.20 -33.91
CA THR A 55 33.23 -21.15 -33.29
C THR A 55 31.82 -21.11 -33.87
N HIS A 56 31.70 -21.17 -35.18
CA HIS A 56 30.39 -21.23 -35.88
C HIS A 56 29.52 -22.45 -35.51
N ARG A 57 30.19 -23.55 -35.10
CA ARG A 57 29.55 -24.79 -34.60
C ARG A 57 29.39 -24.86 -33.11
N ASP A 58 29.54 -23.75 -32.40
CA ASP A 58 29.48 -23.63 -30.93
C ASP A 58 30.46 -24.57 -30.19
N ASN A 59 31.48 -25.06 -30.90
CA ASN A 59 32.50 -25.93 -30.29
C ASN A 59 33.68 -25.09 -29.75
N TYR A 60 33.41 -24.33 -28.71
CA TYR A 60 34.32 -23.35 -28.14
C TYR A 60 35.63 -23.98 -27.60
N ARG A 61 35.60 -25.21 -27.05
CA ARG A 61 36.80 -25.92 -26.62
C ARG A 61 37.73 -26.20 -27.80
N ARG A 62 37.18 -26.63 -28.94
CA ARG A 62 37.97 -26.88 -30.14
C ARG A 62 38.48 -25.58 -30.76
N ALA A 63 37.66 -24.56 -30.77
CA ALA A 63 38.03 -23.24 -31.26
C ALA A 63 39.21 -22.66 -30.46
N THR A 64 39.13 -22.66 -29.13
CA THR A 64 40.22 -22.23 -28.24
C THR A 64 41.51 -22.93 -28.58
N ALA A 65 41.50 -24.29 -28.63
CA ALA A 65 42.72 -25.07 -28.92
C ALA A 65 43.30 -24.77 -30.32
N ARG A 66 42.43 -24.45 -31.31
CA ARG A 66 42.91 -24.12 -32.67
C ARG A 66 43.51 -22.71 -32.73
N PHE A 67 42.91 -21.72 -32.08
CA PHE A 67 43.48 -20.39 -32.01
C PHE A 67 44.79 -20.33 -31.24
N GLU A 68 44.94 -21.08 -30.14
CA GLU A 68 46.19 -21.21 -29.41
C GLU A 68 47.30 -21.85 -30.27
N GLN A 69 46.96 -22.92 -31.01
CA GLN A 69 47.93 -23.57 -31.92
C GLN A 69 48.31 -22.63 -33.05
N ALA A 70 47.40 -21.89 -33.67
CA ALA A 70 47.66 -20.91 -34.69
C ALA A 70 48.57 -19.79 -34.16
N MET A 71 48.24 -19.22 -33.03
CA MET A 71 48.98 -18.15 -32.37
C MET A 71 50.45 -18.58 -32.08
N ASN A 72 50.64 -19.78 -31.52
CA ASN A 72 51.98 -20.30 -31.25
C ASN A 72 52.83 -20.48 -32.53
N LEU A 73 52.21 -20.76 -33.65
CA LEU A 73 52.93 -20.84 -34.92
C LEU A 73 53.23 -19.45 -35.49
N TYR A 74 52.33 -18.50 -35.36
CA TYR A 74 52.56 -17.12 -35.78
C TYR A 74 53.71 -16.47 -35.00
N ARG A 75 53.79 -16.70 -33.69
CA ARG A 75 54.90 -16.23 -32.84
C ARG A 75 56.32 -16.71 -33.30
N MET A 76 56.39 -17.80 -34.05
CA MET A 76 57.64 -18.32 -34.57
C MET A 76 58.05 -17.66 -35.88
N ILE A 77 57.24 -16.81 -36.48
CA ILE A 77 57.42 -16.23 -37.80
C ILE A 77 57.58 -14.72 -37.65
N PRO A 78 58.70 -14.13 -37.96
CA PRO A 78 58.83 -12.66 -37.93
C PRO A 78 57.87 -11.96 -38.84
N GLY A 79 57.27 -10.85 -38.40
CA GLY A 79 56.32 -10.04 -39.20
C GLY A 79 54.91 -10.60 -39.26
N THR A 80 54.52 -11.48 -38.33
CA THR A 80 53.14 -11.98 -38.18
C THR A 80 52.45 -11.54 -36.90
N GLU A 81 52.87 -10.39 -36.41
CA GLU A 81 52.32 -9.81 -35.18
C GLU A 81 50.81 -9.45 -35.35
N GLU A 82 50.39 -9.13 -36.57
CA GLU A 82 48.97 -8.84 -36.85
C GLU A 82 48.12 -10.12 -36.76
N GLU A 83 48.60 -11.21 -37.31
CA GLU A 83 47.91 -12.51 -37.23
C GLU A 83 47.91 -13.08 -35.80
N GLU A 84 48.96 -12.84 -35.05
CA GLU A 84 48.99 -13.17 -33.62
C GLU A 84 47.92 -12.38 -32.85
N ALA A 85 47.83 -11.07 -33.09
CA ALA A 85 46.83 -10.23 -32.46
C ALA A 85 45.40 -10.63 -32.84
N ALA A 86 45.17 -11.06 -34.10
CA ALA A 86 43.90 -11.60 -34.53
C ALA A 86 43.52 -12.90 -33.81
N CYS A 87 44.48 -13.81 -33.61
CA CYS A 87 44.25 -15.01 -32.80
C CYS A 87 43.88 -14.69 -31.35
N LEU A 88 44.56 -13.73 -30.73
CA LEU A 88 44.29 -13.28 -29.38
C LEU A 88 42.90 -12.64 -29.28
N LYS A 89 42.50 -11.82 -30.26
CA LYS A 89 41.16 -11.21 -30.33
C LYS A 89 40.07 -12.28 -30.37
N CYS A 90 40.20 -13.27 -31.26
CA CYS A 90 39.25 -14.39 -31.35
C CYS A 90 39.24 -15.25 -30.08
N LEU A 91 40.37 -15.54 -29.48
CA LEU A 91 40.48 -16.27 -28.23
C LEU A 91 39.82 -15.53 -27.09
N ALA A 92 40.05 -14.22 -26.98
CA ALA A 92 39.44 -13.38 -25.97
C ALA A 92 37.88 -13.35 -26.08
N ALA A 93 37.38 -13.30 -27.32
CA ALA A 93 35.94 -13.38 -27.59
C ALA A 93 35.31 -14.70 -27.11
N ILE A 94 36.01 -15.83 -27.36
CA ILE A 94 35.56 -17.15 -26.87
C ILE A 94 35.61 -17.23 -25.33
N LEU A 95 36.68 -16.72 -24.73
CA LEU A 95 36.80 -16.68 -23.29
C LEU A 95 35.69 -15.85 -22.62
N PHE A 96 35.29 -14.77 -23.26
CA PHE A 96 34.12 -13.99 -22.84
C PHE A 96 32.83 -14.83 -22.89
N ILE A 97 32.58 -15.54 -24.00
CA ILE A 97 31.43 -16.44 -24.15
C ILE A 97 31.39 -17.54 -23.10
N LEU A 98 32.59 -18.02 -22.69
CA LEU A 98 32.76 -19.06 -21.67
C LEU A 98 32.74 -18.51 -20.22
N ASP A 99 32.37 -17.23 -20.04
CA ASP A 99 32.37 -16.53 -18.75
C ASP A 99 33.71 -16.48 -18.02
N LYS A 100 34.81 -16.56 -18.77
CA LYS A 100 36.20 -16.44 -18.29
C LYS A 100 36.68 -15.00 -18.47
N LEU A 101 36.01 -14.07 -17.79
CA LEU A 101 36.20 -12.64 -18.01
C LEU A 101 37.65 -12.14 -17.74
N PRO A 102 38.37 -12.57 -16.69
CA PRO A 102 39.76 -12.13 -16.46
C PRO A 102 40.73 -12.56 -17.56
N GLU A 103 40.59 -13.79 -18.07
CA GLU A 103 41.42 -14.31 -19.16
C GLU A 103 41.06 -13.62 -20.49
N SER A 104 39.80 -13.32 -20.73
CA SER A 104 39.32 -12.52 -21.86
C SER A 104 39.95 -11.13 -21.85
N GLU A 105 39.86 -10.43 -20.72
CA GLU A 105 40.49 -9.11 -20.52
C GLU A 105 41.98 -9.12 -20.87
N SER A 106 42.74 -10.06 -20.26
CA SER A 106 44.18 -10.20 -20.52
C SER A 106 44.50 -10.39 -21.99
N SER A 107 43.70 -11.21 -22.70
CA SER A 107 43.90 -11.50 -24.10
C SER A 107 43.57 -10.30 -25.00
N PHE A 108 42.48 -9.54 -24.71
CA PHE A 108 42.18 -8.29 -25.42
C PHE A 108 43.25 -7.21 -25.23
N ARG A 109 43.74 -7.02 -23.99
CA ARG A 109 44.83 -6.08 -23.71
C ARG A 109 46.11 -6.43 -24.49
N HIS A 110 46.44 -7.70 -24.57
CA HIS A 110 47.61 -8.17 -25.33
C HIS A 110 47.38 -7.94 -26.84
N ALA A 111 46.23 -8.30 -27.40
CA ALA A 111 45.89 -8.02 -28.80
C ALA A 111 46.00 -6.53 -29.12
N LEU A 112 45.43 -5.68 -28.28
CA LEU A 112 45.49 -4.23 -28.42
C LEU A 112 46.93 -3.71 -28.44
N THR A 113 47.79 -4.21 -27.54
CA THR A 113 49.21 -3.83 -27.47
C THR A 113 49.95 -4.17 -28.76
N LEU A 114 49.63 -5.28 -29.38
CA LEU A 114 50.20 -5.67 -30.68
C LEU A 114 49.71 -4.76 -31.81
N TYR A 115 48.39 -4.56 -31.91
CA TYR A 115 47.81 -3.68 -32.92
C TYR A 115 48.30 -2.22 -32.83
N GLN A 116 48.54 -1.71 -31.63
CA GLN A 116 49.11 -0.37 -31.44
C GLN A 116 50.51 -0.17 -32.03
N LYS A 117 51.27 -1.26 -32.21
CA LYS A 117 52.60 -1.22 -32.81
C LYS A 117 52.56 -1.32 -34.34
N ILE A 118 51.43 -1.69 -34.92
CA ILE A 118 51.28 -1.97 -36.34
C ILE A 118 50.57 -0.80 -37.04
N PRO A 119 51.22 -0.10 -38.00
CA PRO A 119 50.59 0.95 -38.75
C PRO A 119 49.36 0.45 -39.55
N GLY A 120 48.28 1.24 -39.61
CA GLY A 120 47.12 0.92 -40.38
C GLY A 120 46.04 0.07 -39.70
N THR A 121 46.29 -0.37 -38.43
CA THR A 121 45.36 -1.26 -37.69
C THR A 121 44.38 -0.50 -36.77
N LYS A 122 44.04 0.74 -37.07
CA LYS A 122 43.17 1.56 -36.23
C LYS A 122 41.80 0.92 -35.99
N GLU A 123 41.23 0.26 -36.97
CA GLU A 123 39.96 -0.43 -36.86
C GLU A 123 40.05 -1.59 -35.87
N ASN A 124 41.08 -2.44 -36.02
CA ASN A 124 41.34 -3.54 -35.07
C ASN A 124 41.63 -3.05 -33.62
N GLN A 125 42.26 -1.86 -33.48
CA GLN A 125 42.48 -1.25 -32.17
C GLN A 125 41.15 -0.81 -31.58
N ALA A 126 40.25 -0.17 -32.36
CA ALA A 126 38.94 0.24 -31.93
C ALA A 126 38.06 -0.96 -31.51
N ASP A 127 38.11 -2.03 -32.31
CA ASP A 127 37.45 -3.30 -31.99
C ASP A 127 37.90 -3.89 -30.66
N CYS A 128 39.22 -3.95 -30.41
CA CYS A 128 39.75 -4.47 -29.17
C CYS A 128 39.36 -3.61 -27.97
N LEU A 129 39.35 -2.28 -28.13
CA LEU A 129 38.90 -1.35 -27.10
C LEU A 129 37.43 -1.54 -26.78
N TYR A 130 36.56 -1.68 -27.80
CA TYR A 130 35.14 -1.96 -27.67
C TYR A 130 34.87 -3.25 -26.90
N ALA A 131 35.47 -4.37 -27.35
CA ALA A 131 35.29 -5.66 -26.73
C ALA A 131 35.86 -5.72 -25.30
N LEU A 132 36.98 -5.04 -25.04
CA LEU A 132 37.55 -4.90 -23.71
C LEU A 132 36.64 -4.08 -22.79
N ALA A 133 36.05 -3.00 -23.28
CA ALA A 133 35.10 -2.21 -22.53
C ALA A 133 33.88 -3.01 -22.10
N ILE A 134 33.33 -3.84 -23.00
CA ILE A 134 32.22 -4.77 -22.66
C ILE A 134 32.68 -5.77 -21.60
N THR A 135 33.86 -6.36 -21.77
CA THR A 135 34.40 -7.33 -20.79
C THR A 135 34.51 -6.73 -19.39
N LEU A 136 35.07 -5.53 -19.29
CA LEU A 136 35.22 -4.80 -18.02
C LEU A 136 33.86 -4.41 -17.41
N ARG A 137 32.89 -4.04 -18.24
CA ARG A 137 31.53 -3.77 -17.79
C ARG A 137 30.91 -5.00 -17.13
N GLU A 138 31.06 -6.18 -17.73
CA GLU A 138 30.53 -7.42 -17.15
C GLU A 138 31.27 -7.84 -15.86
N GLN A 139 32.54 -7.44 -15.70
CA GLN A 139 33.28 -7.58 -14.44
C GLN A 139 32.87 -6.54 -13.39
N GLY A 140 32.07 -5.54 -13.74
CA GLY A 140 31.68 -4.44 -12.86
C GLY A 140 32.67 -3.27 -12.81
N ASN A 141 33.73 -3.28 -13.61
CA ASN A 141 34.69 -2.16 -13.71
C ASN A 141 34.15 -1.09 -14.69
N LEU A 142 33.09 -0.38 -14.26
CA LEU A 142 32.32 0.52 -15.11
C LEU A 142 33.13 1.77 -15.53
N ALA A 143 34.00 2.30 -14.66
CA ALA A 143 34.77 3.52 -14.94
C ALA A 143 35.81 3.31 -16.06
N GLU A 144 36.51 2.18 -16.06
CA GLU A 144 37.45 1.84 -17.11
C GLU A 144 36.71 1.48 -18.41
N SER A 145 35.60 0.74 -18.32
CA SER A 145 34.71 0.45 -19.45
C SER A 145 34.27 1.71 -20.17
N GLU A 146 33.82 2.73 -19.43
CA GLU A 146 33.45 4.03 -20.01
C GLU A 146 34.62 4.67 -20.78
N THR A 147 35.81 4.71 -20.15
CA THR A 147 37.00 5.31 -20.75
C THR A 147 37.36 4.63 -22.06
N LEU A 148 37.33 3.30 -22.09
CA LEU A 148 37.69 2.53 -23.30
C LEU A 148 36.61 2.61 -24.37
N SER A 149 35.33 2.66 -24.01
CA SER A 149 34.24 2.91 -24.97
C SER A 149 34.40 4.25 -25.67
N ARG A 150 34.75 5.30 -24.93
CA ARG A 150 35.01 6.65 -25.51
C ARG A 150 36.23 6.61 -26.45
N GLN A 151 37.30 5.90 -26.09
CA GLN A 151 38.49 5.75 -26.94
C GLN A 151 38.18 4.97 -28.22
N SER A 152 37.40 3.90 -28.14
CA SER A 152 36.94 3.13 -29.29
C SER A 152 36.12 3.98 -30.24
N LEU A 153 35.12 4.71 -29.70
CA LEU A 153 34.29 5.62 -30.49
C LEU A 153 35.12 6.69 -31.21
N ALA A 154 36.08 7.29 -30.51
CA ALA A 154 36.96 8.29 -31.09
C ALA A 154 37.81 7.76 -32.24
N LEU A 155 38.25 6.50 -32.18
CA LEU A 155 38.96 5.87 -33.28
C LEU A 155 38.02 5.58 -34.46
N TYR A 156 36.84 5.01 -34.25
CA TYR A 156 35.90 4.74 -35.32
C TYR A 156 35.47 6.02 -36.04
N GLN A 157 35.30 7.13 -35.33
CA GLN A 157 34.98 8.42 -35.94
C GLN A 157 36.08 8.94 -36.90
N THR A 158 37.30 8.40 -36.84
CA THR A 158 38.37 8.72 -37.81
C THR A 158 38.40 7.80 -39.01
N ILE A 159 37.55 6.77 -39.05
CA ILE A 159 37.56 5.73 -40.09
C ILE A 159 36.25 5.84 -40.89
N PRO A 160 36.27 6.15 -42.20
CA PRO A 160 35.07 6.19 -43.01
C PRO A 160 34.40 4.81 -43.14
N GLY A 161 33.07 4.76 -43.13
CA GLY A 161 32.31 3.53 -43.31
C GLY A 161 32.15 2.68 -42.02
N THR A 162 32.40 3.28 -40.85
CA THR A 162 32.26 2.61 -39.56
C THR A 162 31.07 3.16 -38.76
N GLU A 163 30.06 3.68 -39.42
CA GLU A 163 28.91 4.31 -38.76
C GLU A 163 28.13 3.31 -37.89
N GLU A 164 28.05 2.03 -38.26
CA GLU A 164 27.46 0.96 -37.45
C GLU A 164 28.27 0.72 -36.15
N ASN A 165 29.59 0.61 -36.28
CA ASN A 165 30.47 0.44 -35.13
C ASN A 165 30.42 1.68 -34.17
N GLN A 166 30.24 2.89 -34.74
CA GLN A 166 30.03 4.09 -33.94
C GLN A 166 28.72 4.02 -33.15
N ALA A 167 27.64 3.55 -33.80
CA ALA A 167 26.34 3.32 -33.15
C ALA A 167 26.46 2.29 -32.00
N ASP A 168 27.15 1.18 -32.25
CA ASP A 168 27.44 0.16 -31.25
C ASP A 168 28.22 0.70 -30.06
N CYS A 169 29.25 1.52 -30.30
CA CYS A 169 30.01 2.17 -29.25
C CYS A 169 29.18 3.13 -28.40
N LEU A 170 28.34 3.94 -29.05
CA LEU A 170 27.43 4.87 -28.37
C LEU A 170 26.42 4.11 -27.51
N TYR A 171 25.83 3.05 -28.06
CA TYR A 171 24.93 2.14 -27.32
C TYR A 171 25.61 1.52 -26.09
N SER A 172 26.81 0.93 -26.31
CA SER A 172 27.58 0.31 -25.22
C SER A 172 27.99 1.30 -24.13
N LEU A 173 28.36 2.52 -24.51
CA LEU A 173 28.67 3.61 -23.58
C LEU A 173 27.43 4.01 -22.79
N ALA A 174 26.29 4.14 -23.46
CA ALA A 174 25.01 4.45 -22.80
C ALA A 174 24.62 3.38 -21.77
N VAL A 175 24.76 2.07 -22.14
CA VAL A 175 24.55 0.96 -21.19
C VAL A 175 25.48 1.05 -20.00
N THR A 176 26.76 1.41 -20.22
CA THR A 176 27.74 1.55 -19.14
C THR A 176 27.36 2.68 -18.17
N LEU A 177 27.00 3.86 -18.69
CA LEU A 177 26.56 5.00 -17.88
C LEU A 177 25.26 4.69 -17.13
N TYR A 178 24.32 4.02 -17.78
CA TYR A 178 23.08 3.57 -17.13
C TYR A 178 23.39 2.63 -15.94
N ARG A 179 24.31 1.66 -16.12
CA ARG A 179 24.76 0.76 -15.03
C ARG A 179 25.52 1.50 -13.91
N GLN A 180 26.15 2.64 -14.20
CA GLN A 180 26.77 3.53 -13.19
C GLN A 180 25.71 4.29 -12.38
N GLY A 181 24.43 4.21 -12.74
CA GLY A 181 23.34 4.97 -12.10
C GLY A 181 23.25 6.40 -12.60
N ILE A 182 23.71 6.71 -13.82
CA ILE A 182 23.70 8.02 -14.45
C ILE A 182 22.78 8.00 -15.70
N PRO A 183 21.45 7.78 -15.54
CA PRO A 183 20.53 7.66 -16.66
C PRO A 183 20.40 8.96 -17.49
N VAL A 184 20.65 10.12 -16.88
CA VAL A 184 20.58 11.43 -17.55
C VAL A 184 21.64 11.55 -18.66
N ASP A 185 22.84 11.00 -18.44
CA ASP A 185 23.93 11.05 -19.41
C ASP A 185 23.83 9.89 -20.42
N ALA A 186 23.15 8.81 -20.09
CA ALA A 186 22.92 7.67 -20.99
C ALA A 186 21.89 8.00 -22.09
N GLU A 187 20.83 8.74 -21.76
CA GLU A 187 19.74 9.08 -22.70
C GLU A 187 20.22 9.69 -24.02
N PRO A 188 21.04 10.79 -24.02
CA PRO A 188 21.50 11.40 -25.26
C PRO A 188 22.34 10.46 -26.12
N LEU A 189 23.07 9.54 -25.54
CA LEU A 189 23.89 8.57 -26.28
C LEU A 189 23.02 7.49 -26.95
N TYR A 190 21.98 7.00 -26.27
CA TYR A 190 20.99 6.13 -26.93
C TYR A 190 20.33 6.81 -28.12
N ARG A 191 19.94 8.10 -27.99
CA ARG A 191 19.34 8.86 -29.09
C ARG A 191 20.33 9.04 -30.24
N GLN A 192 21.61 9.32 -29.99
CA GLN A 192 22.64 9.41 -31.03
C GLN A 192 22.89 8.06 -31.71
N SER A 193 22.98 6.99 -30.95
CA SER A 193 23.11 5.61 -31.49
C SER A 193 21.93 5.27 -32.39
N LEU A 194 20.70 5.56 -31.95
CA LEU A 194 19.48 5.32 -32.71
C LEU A 194 19.48 6.07 -34.06
N VAL A 195 19.92 7.32 -34.09
CA VAL A 195 20.01 8.10 -35.32
C VAL A 195 20.96 7.44 -36.34
N LEU A 196 22.09 6.94 -35.87
CA LEU A 196 23.04 6.24 -36.73
C LEU A 196 22.47 4.92 -37.25
N TYR A 197 21.85 4.09 -36.41
CA TYR A 197 21.20 2.87 -36.85
C TYR A 197 20.07 3.11 -37.84
N GLN A 198 19.26 4.16 -37.63
CA GLN A 198 18.16 4.50 -38.55
C GLN A 198 18.66 4.95 -39.94
N ALA A 199 19.88 5.42 -40.05
CA ALA A 199 20.50 5.80 -41.31
C ALA A 199 21.04 4.59 -42.11
N LEU A 200 21.14 3.40 -41.49
CA LEU A 200 21.76 2.21 -42.03
C LEU A 200 20.71 1.11 -42.30
N PRO A 201 20.72 0.48 -43.48
CA PRO A 201 19.81 -0.64 -43.75
C PRO A 201 20.28 -1.90 -43.03
N GLY A 202 19.33 -2.71 -42.54
CA GLY A 202 19.63 -4.00 -41.93
C GLY A 202 20.00 -3.92 -40.45
N THR A 203 19.80 -2.74 -39.79
CA THR A 203 20.12 -2.51 -38.39
C THR A 203 18.86 -2.48 -37.48
N GLU A 204 17.76 -3.08 -37.94
CA GLU A 204 16.46 -3.05 -37.25
C GLU A 204 16.56 -3.61 -35.83
N LEU A 205 17.39 -4.63 -35.60
CA LEU A 205 17.63 -5.19 -34.25
C LEU A 205 18.32 -4.16 -33.33
N GLY A 206 19.40 -3.53 -33.79
CA GLY A 206 20.10 -2.49 -33.04
C GLY A 206 19.20 -1.29 -32.74
N GLN A 207 18.31 -0.92 -33.68
CA GLN A 207 17.29 0.10 -33.44
C GLN A 207 16.33 -0.31 -32.32
N ALA A 208 15.82 -1.55 -32.34
CA ALA A 208 14.87 -2.06 -31.35
C ALA A 208 15.47 -2.12 -29.95
N GLU A 209 16.72 -2.64 -29.85
CA GLU A 209 17.45 -2.70 -28.57
C GLU A 209 17.75 -1.30 -28.01
N CYS A 210 18.15 -0.38 -28.90
CA CYS A 210 18.43 1.01 -28.52
C CYS A 210 17.15 1.68 -27.99
N LEU A 211 16.02 1.53 -28.66
CA LEU A 211 14.72 2.02 -28.21
C LEU A 211 14.29 1.39 -26.89
N TYR A 212 14.45 0.08 -26.73
CA TYR A 212 14.08 -0.62 -25.51
C TYR A 212 14.86 -0.10 -24.28
N ASN A 213 16.19 0.01 -24.40
CA ASN A 213 17.03 0.53 -23.32
C ASN A 213 16.82 2.03 -23.08
N LEU A 214 16.53 2.82 -24.12
CA LEU A 214 16.12 4.21 -23.99
C LEU A 214 14.82 4.33 -23.19
N ALA A 215 13.83 3.49 -23.46
CA ALA A 215 12.55 3.51 -22.75
C ALA A 215 12.72 3.17 -21.26
N ILE A 216 13.54 2.16 -20.92
CA ILE A 216 13.89 1.84 -19.51
C ILE A 216 14.56 3.06 -18.85
N THR A 217 15.53 3.68 -19.55
CA THR A 217 16.25 4.86 -19.08
C THR A 217 15.31 6.04 -18.80
N LEU A 218 14.31 6.24 -19.66
CA LEU A 218 13.29 7.29 -19.49
C LEU A 218 12.35 6.99 -18.31
N SER A 219 11.95 5.73 -18.12
CA SER A 219 11.14 5.32 -16.95
C SER A 219 11.89 5.61 -15.65
N ASP A 220 13.17 5.28 -15.56
CA ASP A 220 13.98 5.56 -14.38
C ASP A 220 14.19 7.07 -14.11
N GLN A 221 14.03 7.90 -15.15
CA GLN A 221 14.01 9.37 -15.02
C GLN A 221 12.61 9.93 -14.70
N ASN A 222 11.61 9.10 -14.41
CA ASN A 222 10.21 9.47 -14.23
C ASN A 222 9.56 10.13 -15.47
N LYS A 223 10.08 9.87 -16.67
CA LYS A 223 9.52 10.29 -17.96
C LYS A 223 8.62 9.20 -18.56
N SER A 224 7.75 8.61 -17.73
CA SER A 224 6.99 7.39 -18.08
C SER A 224 6.08 7.57 -19.31
N THR A 225 5.57 8.78 -19.58
CA THR A 225 4.77 9.05 -20.80
C THR A 225 5.61 8.92 -22.09
N GLU A 226 6.84 9.39 -22.07
CA GLU A 226 7.75 9.25 -23.21
C GLU A 226 8.23 7.81 -23.33
N ALA A 227 8.53 7.16 -22.21
CA ALA A 227 8.90 5.75 -22.15
C ALA A 227 7.84 4.83 -22.75
N GLU A 228 6.54 5.07 -22.48
CA GLU A 228 5.43 4.34 -23.11
C GLU A 228 5.52 4.40 -24.64
N SER A 229 5.72 5.59 -25.21
CA SER A 229 5.81 5.77 -26.65
C SER A 229 7.01 5.04 -27.25
N VAL A 230 8.16 5.10 -26.58
CA VAL A 230 9.41 4.48 -27.03
C VAL A 230 9.35 2.94 -26.91
N HIS A 231 8.76 2.41 -25.83
CA HIS A 231 8.52 0.96 -25.71
C HIS A 231 7.63 0.42 -26.83
N ARG A 232 6.58 1.16 -27.22
CA ARG A 232 5.72 0.75 -28.35
C ARG A 232 6.47 0.71 -29.68
N GLN A 233 7.40 1.63 -29.90
CA GLN A 233 8.26 1.64 -31.08
C GLN A 233 9.23 0.44 -31.07
N ALA A 234 9.86 0.16 -29.93
CA ALA A 234 10.74 -1.01 -29.78
C ALA A 234 9.98 -2.32 -30.06
N LEU A 235 8.79 -2.48 -29.46
CA LEU A 235 7.95 -3.65 -29.62
C LEU A 235 7.56 -3.85 -31.11
N ALA A 236 7.16 -2.77 -31.79
CA ALA A 236 6.80 -2.85 -33.21
C ALA A 236 7.95 -3.35 -34.07
N LEU A 237 9.19 -2.96 -33.80
CA LEU A 237 10.37 -3.47 -34.50
C LEU A 237 10.65 -4.93 -34.10
N TYR A 238 10.67 -5.29 -32.83
CA TYR A 238 10.89 -6.68 -32.43
C TYR A 238 9.87 -7.65 -33.08
N GLN A 239 8.62 -7.24 -33.21
CA GLN A 239 7.58 -8.06 -33.86
C GLN A 239 7.84 -8.33 -35.35
N THR A 240 8.69 -7.54 -36.02
CA THR A 240 9.08 -7.76 -37.40
C THR A 240 10.31 -8.66 -37.55
N ILE A 241 11.04 -8.91 -36.47
CA ILE A 241 12.32 -9.63 -36.49
C ILE A 241 12.13 -11.06 -36.01
N PRO A 242 12.37 -12.10 -36.81
CA PRO A 242 12.26 -13.48 -36.37
C PRO A 242 13.28 -13.83 -35.26
N GLY A 243 12.84 -14.61 -34.27
CA GLY A 243 13.72 -15.09 -33.20
C GLY A 243 13.90 -14.12 -32.01
N THR A 244 13.10 -13.04 -31.97
CA THR A 244 13.10 -12.04 -30.90
C THR A 244 11.93 -12.24 -29.91
N GLU A 245 11.37 -13.43 -29.81
CA GLU A 245 10.20 -13.70 -28.96
C GLU A 245 10.46 -13.37 -27.50
N ARG A 246 11.71 -13.52 -27.03
CA ARG A 246 12.11 -13.16 -25.67
C ARG A 246 12.18 -11.65 -25.48
N ASP A 247 12.77 -10.94 -26.44
CA ASP A 247 12.88 -9.48 -26.41
C ASP A 247 11.49 -8.83 -26.52
N GLN A 248 10.60 -9.42 -27.29
CA GLN A 248 9.18 -9.05 -27.35
C GLN A 248 8.53 -9.21 -25.98
N ALA A 249 8.74 -10.35 -25.30
CA ALA A 249 8.15 -10.61 -24.00
C ALA A 249 8.68 -9.65 -22.90
N ASP A 250 10.00 -9.37 -22.92
CA ASP A 250 10.62 -8.40 -22.01
C ASP A 250 10.09 -6.99 -22.29
N CYS A 251 9.98 -6.58 -23.56
CA CYS A 251 9.44 -5.27 -23.95
C CYS A 251 7.97 -5.12 -23.57
N LEU A 252 7.13 -6.13 -23.78
CA LEU A 252 5.72 -6.17 -23.37
C LEU A 252 5.57 -6.05 -21.86
N HIS A 253 6.39 -6.78 -21.10
CA HIS A 253 6.39 -6.75 -19.64
C HIS A 253 6.76 -5.36 -19.11
N ASP A 254 7.80 -4.71 -19.68
CA ASP A 254 8.26 -3.41 -19.21
C ASP A 254 7.34 -2.27 -19.69
N LEU A 255 6.72 -2.39 -20.89
CA LEU A 255 5.63 -1.51 -21.32
C LEU A 255 4.44 -1.58 -20.34
N ALA A 256 4.06 -2.79 -19.91
CA ALA A 256 2.99 -2.97 -18.95
C ALA A 256 3.34 -2.35 -17.59
N ASN A 257 4.57 -2.48 -17.12
CA ASN A 257 5.05 -1.80 -15.90
C ASN A 257 4.96 -0.28 -16.04
N THR A 258 5.40 0.28 -17.18
CA THR A 258 5.32 1.73 -17.47
C THR A 258 3.87 2.23 -17.47
N LEU A 259 2.94 1.45 -18.02
CA LEU A 259 1.50 1.76 -17.97
C LEU A 259 0.94 1.71 -16.55
N ASP A 260 1.38 0.77 -15.73
CA ASP A 260 1.01 0.68 -14.31
C ASP A 260 1.55 1.86 -13.49
N GLU A 261 2.73 2.37 -13.83
CA GLU A 261 3.31 3.61 -13.24
C GLU A 261 2.52 4.86 -13.65
N LEU A 262 1.95 4.86 -14.85
CA LEU A 262 1.06 5.93 -15.34
C LEU A 262 -0.38 5.83 -14.82
N ASP A 263 -0.64 4.96 -13.87
CA ASP A 263 -1.98 4.66 -13.32
C ASP A 263 -3.01 4.23 -14.41
N LYS A 264 -2.52 3.45 -15.40
CA LYS A 264 -3.32 2.88 -16.49
C LYS A 264 -3.40 1.35 -16.41
N PRO A 265 -3.82 0.75 -15.29
CA PRO A 265 -3.77 -0.72 -15.09
C PRO A 265 -4.65 -1.49 -16.07
N ALA A 266 -5.75 -0.88 -16.55
CA ALA A 266 -6.61 -1.51 -17.54
C ALA A 266 -5.92 -1.68 -18.91
N GLN A 267 -4.96 -0.82 -19.24
CA GLN A 267 -4.15 -0.94 -20.45
C GLN A 267 -2.93 -1.85 -20.24
N ALA A 268 -2.41 -1.95 -19.03
CA ALA A 268 -1.27 -2.81 -18.68
C ALA A 268 -1.63 -4.30 -18.72
N GLU A 269 -2.84 -4.67 -18.26
CA GLU A 269 -3.29 -6.06 -18.13
C GLU A 269 -3.08 -6.90 -19.41
N PRO A 270 -3.51 -6.49 -20.62
CA PRO A 270 -3.33 -7.28 -21.82
C PRO A 270 -1.85 -7.52 -22.17
N PHE A 271 -0.99 -6.54 -21.98
CA PHE A 271 0.44 -6.68 -22.26
C PHE A 271 1.13 -7.65 -21.31
N PHE A 272 0.79 -7.66 -20.01
CA PHE A 272 1.27 -8.70 -19.10
C PHE A 272 0.82 -10.10 -19.51
N ARG A 273 -0.42 -10.26 -19.97
CA ARG A 273 -0.92 -11.56 -20.44
C ARG A 273 -0.18 -12.04 -21.67
N GLU A 274 0.08 -11.14 -22.62
CA GLU A 274 0.84 -11.45 -23.83
C GLU A 274 2.30 -11.80 -23.51
N ALA A 275 2.96 -11.00 -22.66
CA ALA A 275 4.31 -11.30 -22.17
C ALA A 275 4.38 -12.68 -21.52
N LEU A 276 3.43 -13.00 -20.61
CA LEU A 276 3.37 -14.29 -19.94
C LEU A 276 3.21 -15.45 -20.93
N ALA A 277 2.35 -15.30 -21.95
CA ALA A 277 2.13 -16.30 -22.99
C ALA A 277 3.42 -16.57 -23.76
N LEU A 278 4.19 -15.55 -24.13
CA LEU A 278 5.48 -15.70 -24.78
C LEU A 278 6.50 -16.38 -23.86
N TYR A 279 6.65 -15.94 -22.60
CA TYR A 279 7.56 -16.58 -21.65
C TYR A 279 7.25 -18.06 -21.44
N GLN A 280 5.99 -18.47 -21.50
CA GLN A 280 5.60 -19.88 -21.35
C GLN A 280 6.05 -20.75 -22.51
N THR A 281 6.28 -20.20 -23.71
CA THR A 281 6.80 -20.92 -24.86
C THR A 281 8.32 -21.05 -24.87
N ILE A 282 9.02 -20.21 -24.07
CA ILE A 282 10.48 -20.11 -24.09
C ILE A 282 11.07 -20.94 -22.93
N PRO A 283 11.98 -21.89 -23.21
CA PRO A 283 12.64 -22.67 -22.17
C PRO A 283 13.42 -21.78 -21.18
N SER A 284 13.49 -22.23 -19.91
CA SER A 284 14.29 -21.60 -18.86
C SER A 284 13.90 -20.16 -18.48
N THR A 285 12.62 -19.78 -18.65
CA THR A 285 12.06 -18.46 -18.29
C THR A 285 11.22 -18.49 -17.02
N GLN A 286 11.41 -19.47 -16.13
CA GLN A 286 10.59 -19.61 -14.93
C GLN A 286 10.65 -18.37 -14.02
N HIS A 287 11.79 -17.69 -13.98
CA HIS A 287 11.95 -16.47 -13.19
C HIS A 287 11.13 -15.31 -13.78
N GLU A 288 11.19 -15.13 -15.09
CA GLU A 288 10.44 -14.10 -15.84
C GLU A 288 8.94 -14.39 -15.79
N GLN A 289 8.54 -15.65 -15.91
CA GLN A 289 7.14 -16.07 -15.74
C GLN A 289 6.62 -15.71 -14.33
N ALA A 290 7.39 -16.02 -13.27
CA ALA A 290 7.01 -15.71 -11.91
C ALA A 290 6.89 -14.20 -11.67
N ARG A 291 7.81 -13.40 -12.22
CA ARG A 291 7.79 -11.94 -12.17
C ARG A 291 6.57 -11.38 -12.90
N CYS A 292 6.28 -11.89 -14.09
CA CYS A 292 5.14 -11.46 -14.89
C CYS A 292 3.80 -11.81 -14.21
N LEU A 293 3.66 -13.02 -13.66
CA LEU A 293 2.50 -13.45 -12.87
C LEU A 293 2.28 -12.55 -11.66
N TYR A 294 3.33 -12.21 -10.93
CA TYR A 294 3.27 -11.31 -9.78
C TYR A 294 2.79 -9.91 -10.18
N ASN A 295 3.36 -9.32 -11.24
CA ASN A 295 2.97 -7.99 -11.70
C ASN A 295 1.54 -7.99 -12.26
N LEU A 296 1.15 -8.99 -13.06
CA LEU A 296 -0.23 -9.15 -13.54
C LEU A 296 -1.22 -9.26 -12.37
N ALA A 297 -0.87 -10.02 -11.33
CA ALA A 297 -1.72 -10.14 -10.15
C ALA A 297 -1.85 -8.80 -9.41
N ASN A 298 -0.77 -8.00 -9.29
CA ASN A 298 -0.82 -6.65 -8.73
C ASN A 298 -1.74 -5.73 -9.56
N THR A 299 -1.62 -5.76 -10.88
CA THR A 299 -2.46 -4.98 -11.80
C THR A 299 -3.93 -5.36 -11.67
N LEU A 300 -4.25 -6.66 -11.60
CA LEU A 300 -5.62 -7.14 -11.39
C LEU A 300 -6.17 -6.74 -10.01
N HIS A 301 -5.33 -6.76 -8.99
CA HIS A 301 -5.70 -6.29 -7.65
C HIS A 301 -6.03 -4.78 -7.66
N LYS A 302 -5.20 -3.95 -8.32
CA LYS A 302 -5.50 -2.52 -8.55
C LYS A 302 -6.83 -2.30 -9.26
N LEU A 303 -7.19 -3.18 -10.20
CA LEU A 303 -8.47 -3.15 -10.92
C LEU A 303 -9.65 -3.70 -10.10
N GLY A 304 -9.45 -4.10 -8.85
CA GLY A 304 -10.46 -4.75 -8.03
C GLY A 304 -10.85 -6.17 -8.48
N LYS A 305 -10.10 -6.76 -9.43
CA LYS A 305 -10.32 -8.13 -9.95
C LYS A 305 -9.65 -9.17 -9.04
N ASN A 306 -9.87 -9.08 -7.72
CA ASN A 306 -9.19 -9.86 -6.69
C ASN A 306 -9.32 -11.38 -6.88
N ALA A 307 -10.49 -11.86 -7.35
CA ALA A 307 -10.71 -13.28 -7.62
C ALA A 307 -9.84 -13.83 -8.77
N GLN A 308 -9.39 -12.97 -9.69
CA GLN A 308 -8.46 -13.35 -10.76
C GLN A 308 -7.00 -13.20 -10.31
N ALA A 309 -6.70 -12.26 -9.41
CA ALA A 309 -5.36 -12.04 -8.87
C ALA A 309 -4.90 -13.19 -7.96
N GLU A 310 -5.78 -13.72 -7.11
CA GLU A 310 -5.47 -14.80 -6.15
C GLU A 310 -4.73 -15.99 -6.78
N PRO A 311 -5.24 -16.66 -7.85
CA PRO A 311 -4.56 -17.80 -8.43
C PRO A 311 -3.20 -17.45 -9.06
N LEU A 312 -3.00 -16.24 -9.57
CA LEU A 312 -1.74 -15.83 -10.18
C LEU A 312 -0.65 -15.61 -9.12
N TYR A 313 -0.98 -15.03 -7.97
CA TYR A 313 -0.04 -14.97 -6.85
C TYR A 313 0.39 -16.36 -6.39
N ARG A 314 -0.55 -17.33 -6.29
CA ARG A 314 -0.23 -18.71 -5.91
C ARG A 314 0.71 -19.38 -6.92
N GLN A 315 0.49 -19.16 -8.23
CA GLN A 315 1.39 -19.66 -9.27
C GLN A 315 2.77 -19.00 -9.19
N ALA A 316 2.85 -17.68 -8.99
CA ALA A 316 4.10 -16.97 -8.82
C ALA A 316 4.90 -17.50 -7.61
N ILE A 317 4.23 -17.72 -6.46
CA ILE A 317 4.85 -18.32 -5.27
C ILE A 317 5.42 -19.70 -5.59
N THR A 318 4.65 -20.56 -6.27
CA THR A 318 5.07 -21.92 -6.63
C THR A 318 6.33 -21.89 -7.51
N LEU A 319 6.39 -20.99 -8.49
CA LEU A 319 7.58 -20.84 -9.35
C LEU A 319 8.78 -20.30 -8.53
N TYR A 320 8.58 -19.26 -7.74
CA TYR A 320 9.68 -18.72 -6.92
C TYR A 320 10.22 -19.73 -5.89
N GLN A 321 9.40 -20.66 -5.40
CA GLN A 321 9.87 -21.74 -4.50
C GLN A 321 10.86 -22.70 -5.18
N THR A 322 10.81 -22.83 -6.51
CA THR A 322 11.75 -23.65 -7.27
C THR A 322 13.06 -22.94 -7.58
N ILE A 323 13.14 -21.62 -7.38
CA ILE A 323 14.27 -20.79 -7.77
C ILE A 323 15.07 -20.36 -6.53
N PRO A 324 16.34 -20.75 -6.39
CA PRO A 324 17.18 -20.33 -5.27
C PRO A 324 17.32 -18.80 -5.18
N GLY A 325 17.41 -18.25 -3.97
CA GLY A 325 17.65 -16.82 -3.74
C GLY A 325 16.41 -15.92 -3.91
N THR A 326 15.21 -16.48 -4.05
CA THR A 326 13.98 -15.71 -4.29
C THR A 326 13.10 -15.47 -3.04
N GLN A 327 13.64 -15.67 -1.84
CA GLN A 327 12.87 -15.57 -0.59
C GLN A 327 12.17 -14.23 -0.41
N GLN A 328 12.80 -13.12 -0.79
CA GLN A 328 12.19 -11.79 -0.73
C GLN A 328 11.00 -11.68 -1.69
N LYS A 329 11.13 -12.25 -2.91
CA LYS A 329 10.04 -12.25 -3.90
C LYS A 329 8.87 -13.14 -3.45
N GLN A 330 9.17 -14.27 -2.83
CA GLN A 330 8.16 -15.14 -2.19
C GLN A 330 7.41 -14.38 -1.09
N ALA A 331 8.13 -13.67 -0.22
CA ALA A 331 7.54 -12.89 0.86
C ALA A 331 6.63 -11.76 0.33
N ASN A 332 7.06 -11.06 -0.71
CA ASN A 332 6.24 -10.03 -1.38
C ASN A 332 4.95 -10.63 -1.95
N CYS A 333 5.04 -11.77 -2.64
CA CYS A 333 3.87 -12.47 -3.17
C CYS A 333 2.92 -12.92 -2.05
N LEU A 334 3.44 -13.45 -0.95
CA LEU A 334 2.63 -13.88 0.21
C LEU A 334 1.91 -12.71 0.86
N ASN A 335 2.60 -11.57 1.05
CA ASN A 335 1.99 -10.36 1.60
C ASN A 335 0.86 -9.84 0.71
N ASN A 336 1.09 -9.77 -0.62
CA ASN A 336 0.07 -9.26 -1.55
C ASN A 336 -1.09 -10.24 -1.74
N LEU A 337 -0.82 -11.55 -1.73
CA LEU A 337 -1.87 -12.57 -1.70
C LEU A 337 -2.74 -12.44 -0.44
N ALA A 338 -2.12 -12.21 0.71
CA ALA A 338 -2.85 -12.02 1.96
C ALA A 338 -3.75 -10.77 1.91
N THR A 339 -3.25 -9.65 1.37
CA THR A 339 -4.06 -8.44 1.16
C THR A 339 -5.22 -8.71 0.20
N THR A 340 -4.98 -9.43 -0.90
CA THR A 340 -6.02 -9.83 -1.86
C THR A 340 -7.08 -10.71 -1.21
N LEU A 341 -6.70 -11.61 -0.29
CA LEU A 341 -7.63 -12.45 0.45
C LEU A 341 -8.44 -11.66 1.47
N ASP A 342 -7.86 -10.64 2.11
CA ASP A 342 -8.62 -9.73 2.99
C ASP A 342 -9.69 -8.97 2.18
N ASP A 343 -9.36 -8.50 0.99
CA ASP A 343 -10.32 -7.83 0.09
C ASP A 343 -11.42 -8.78 -0.45
N LEU A 344 -11.14 -10.08 -0.49
CA LEU A 344 -12.12 -11.12 -0.81
C LEU A 344 -12.93 -11.59 0.41
N ASP A 345 -12.82 -10.89 1.54
CA ASP A 345 -13.45 -11.26 2.82
C ASP A 345 -13.04 -12.67 3.32
N LYS A 346 -11.77 -13.04 3.07
CA LYS A 346 -11.16 -14.31 3.52
C LYS A 346 -10.03 -14.10 4.55
N PRO A 347 -10.22 -13.31 5.60
CA PRO A 347 -9.12 -12.90 6.50
C PRO A 347 -8.54 -14.06 7.32
N ALA A 348 -9.29 -15.16 7.48
CA ALA A 348 -8.78 -16.36 8.14
C ALA A 348 -7.67 -17.04 7.31
N GLN A 349 -7.69 -16.89 5.99
CA GLN A 349 -6.64 -17.40 5.11
C GLN A 349 -5.49 -16.39 4.95
N ALA A 350 -5.77 -15.10 5.08
CA ALA A 350 -4.77 -14.04 4.95
C ALA A 350 -3.76 -14.01 6.12
N GLU A 351 -4.23 -14.14 7.36
CA GLU A 351 -3.39 -14.05 8.57
C GLU A 351 -2.15 -14.97 8.55
N PRO A 352 -2.25 -16.28 8.25
CA PRO A 352 -1.07 -17.15 8.20
C PRO A 352 -0.08 -16.76 7.10
N LEU A 353 -0.54 -16.21 5.98
CA LEU A 353 0.33 -15.76 4.89
C LEU A 353 1.13 -14.51 5.26
N TYR A 354 0.50 -13.53 5.93
CA TYR A 354 1.22 -12.39 6.49
C TYR A 354 2.31 -12.82 7.47
N ARG A 355 2.00 -13.77 8.37
CA ARG A 355 2.99 -14.29 9.34
C ARG A 355 4.15 -15.00 8.65
N GLN A 356 3.86 -15.76 7.59
CA GLN A 356 4.90 -16.41 6.78
C GLN A 356 5.75 -15.39 6.04
N ALA A 357 5.15 -14.37 5.40
CA ALA A 357 5.87 -13.29 4.75
C ALA A 357 6.78 -12.56 5.74
N LEU A 358 6.26 -12.23 6.92
CA LEU A 358 7.01 -11.56 7.98
C LEU A 358 8.23 -12.39 8.43
N THR A 359 8.08 -13.72 8.55
CA THR A 359 9.19 -14.61 8.90
C THR A 359 10.30 -14.54 7.85
N PHE A 360 9.98 -14.53 6.56
CA PHE A 360 10.99 -14.36 5.50
C PHE A 360 11.66 -12.98 5.59
N PHE A 361 10.89 -11.90 5.71
CA PHE A 361 11.46 -10.56 5.79
C PHE A 361 12.38 -10.39 7.01
N GLN A 362 12.07 -11.00 8.15
CA GLN A 362 12.91 -10.95 9.35
C GLN A 362 14.25 -11.67 9.21
N THR A 363 14.36 -12.62 8.29
CA THR A 363 15.62 -13.35 8.02
C THR A 363 16.50 -12.65 6.97
N LEU A 364 15.94 -11.68 6.23
CA LEU A 364 16.62 -11.03 5.12
C LEU A 364 17.15 -9.65 5.53
N PRO A 365 18.40 -9.32 5.25
CA PRO A 365 18.94 -8.00 5.52
C PRO A 365 18.30 -6.94 4.60
N GLY A 366 18.14 -5.71 5.11
CA GLY A 366 17.66 -4.58 4.32
C GLY A 366 16.15 -4.56 4.02
N THR A 367 15.35 -5.42 4.65
CA THR A 367 13.90 -5.54 4.41
C THR A 367 13.04 -4.84 5.47
N GLN A 368 13.58 -3.86 6.18
CA GLN A 368 12.86 -3.18 7.27
C GLN A 368 11.58 -2.50 6.78
N HIS A 369 11.60 -1.96 5.57
CA HIS A 369 10.42 -1.34 4.96
C HIS A 369 9.33 -2.37 4.67
N GLU A 370 9.68 -3.50 4.07
CA GLU A 370 8.77 -4.60 3.77
C GLU A 370 8.22 -5.25 5.05
N GLN A 371 9.06 -5.37 6.10
CA GLN A 371 8.61 -5.83 7.42
C GLN A 371 7.56 -4.91 7.99
N SER A 372 7.77 -3.59 7.94
CA SER A 372 6.83 -2.61 8.47
C SER A 372 5.51 -2.63 7.70
N ASN A 373 5.55 -2.73 6.35
CA ASN A 373 4.36 -2.87 5.52
C ASN A 373 3.56 -4.15 5.85
N CYS A 374 4.25 -5.28 6.02
CA CYS A 374 3.62 -6.55 6.35
C CYS A 374 2.97 -6.52 7.75
N LEU A 375 3.65 -5.94 8.75
CA LEU A 375 3.10 -5.74 10.09
C LEU A 375 1.87 -4.83 10.08
N TYR A 376 1.93 -3.74 9.33
CA TYR A 376 0.81 -2.81 9.14
C TYR A 376 -0.41 -3.49 8.51
N ASN A 377 -0.20 -4.28 7.44
CA ASN A 377 -1.26 -5.01 6.77
C ASN A 377 -1.89 -6.08 7.67
N LEU A 378 -1.06 -6.85 8.40
CA LEU A 378 -1.54 -7.82 9.39
C LEU A 378 -2.35 -7.13 10.51
N ALA A 379 -1.90 -5.97 10.97
CA ALA A 379 -2.62 -5.20 11.98
C ALA A 379 -3.98 -4.70 11.46
N ASN A 380 -4.05 -4.23 10.21
CA ASN A 380 -5.31 -3.87 9.54
C ASN A 380 -6.27 -5.07 9.46
N SER A 381 -5.77 -6.23 9.02
CA SER A 381 -6.55 -7.47 8.93
C SER A 381 -7.14 -7.87 10.28
N LEU A 382 -6.33 -7.82 11.35
CA LEU A 382 -6.79 -8.12 12.70
C LEU A 382 -7.79 -7.08 13.23
N HIS A 383 -7.59 -5.80 12.93
CA HIS A 383 -8.52 -4.73 13.30
C HIS A 383 -9.90 -4.94 12.65
N ASN A 384 -9.94 -5.22 11.36
CA ASN A 384 -11.19 -5.47 10.63
C ASN A 384 -11.96 -6.68 11.18
N ARG A 385 -11.27 -7.64 11.80
CA ARG A 385 -11.86 -8.81 12.50
C ARG A 385 -12.25 -8.52 13.95
N GLY A 386 -12.15 -7.29 14.42
CA GLY A 386 -12.44 -6.94 15.81
C GLY A 386 -11.41 -7.43 16.84
N ARG A 387 -10.18 -7.77 16.41
CA ARG A 387 -9.09 -8.24 17.27
C ARG A 387 -8.12 -7.09 17.64
N GLN A 388 -8.67 -5.98 18.13
CA GLN A 388 -7.96 -4.72 18.38
C GLN A 388 -6.76 -4.89 19.32
N ALA A 389 -6.92 -5.67 20.39
CA ALA A 389 -5.85 -5.92 21.36
C ALA A 389 -4.62 -6.60 20.75
N GLN A 390 -4.80 -7.37 19.68
CA GLN A 390 -3.71 -8.01 18.94
C GLN A 390 -3.13 -7.12 17.85
N ALA A 391 -3.94 -6.23 17.28
CA ALA A 391 -3.51 -5.28 16.25
C ALA A 391 -2.66 -4.14 16.82
N GLU A 392 -2.97 -3.63 18.02
CA GLU A 392 -2.24 -2.52 18.65
C GLU A 392 -0.71 -2.73 18.69
N PRO A 393 -0.17 -3.84 19.23
CA PRO A 393 1.28 -4.05 19.26
C PRO A 393 1.93 -4.14 17.89
N LEU A 394 1.23 -4.66 16.88
CA LEU A 394 1.75 -4.77 15.51
C LEU A 394 1.87 -3.39 14.84
N TYR A 395 0.87 -2.50 15.03
CA TYR A 395 1.00 -1.12 14.56
C TYR A 395 2.15 -0.38 15.24
N ARG A 396 2.38 -0.60 16.54
CA ARG A 396 3.52 0.01 17.24
C ARG A 396 4.86 -0.49 16.71
N GLN A 397 4.97 -1.79 16.41
CA GLN A 397 6.16 -2.37 15.77
C GLN A 397 6.36 -1.81 14.35
N ALA A 398 5.31 -1.78 13.54
CA ALA A 398 5.35 -1.19 12.20
C ALA A 398 5.83 0.28 12.24
N LEU A 399 5.25 1.08 13.15
CA LEU A 399 5.63 2.48 13.32
C LEU A 399 7.11 2.64 13.68
N THR A 400 7.61 1.81 14.60
CA THR A 400 9.03 1.84 14.98
C THR A 400 9.96 1.56 13.81
N LEU A 401 9.61 0.60 12.95
CA LEU A 401 10.40 0.27 11.76
C LEU A 401 10.30 1.37 10.69
N TYR A 402 9.11 1.94 10.47
CA TYR A 402 8.95 3.08 9.58
C TYR A 402 9.79 4.29 10.02
N GLN A 403 9.85 4.57 11.33
CA GLN A 403 10.67 5.66 11.87
C GLN A 403 12.18 5.46 11.69
N GLN A 404 12.63 4.22 11.50
CA GLN A 404 14.03 3.88 11.21
C GLN A 404 14.35 3.94 9.72
N THR A 405 13.34 4.06 8.86
CA THR A 405 13.47 4.06 7.41
C THR A 405 13.18 5.47 6.87
N SER A 406 14.12 6.06 6.15
CA SER A 406 13.94 7.39 5.55
C SER A 406 12.89 7.36 4.43
N GLY A 407 12.14 8.46 4.26
CA GLY A 407 11.16 8.61 3.19
C GLY A 407 9.85 7.84 3.42
N THR A 408 9.52 7.49 4.68
CA THR A 408 8.32 6.76 5.08
C THR A 408 7.33 7.62 5.88
N GLU A 409 7.40 8.93 5.74
CA GLU A 409 6.58 9.86 6.52
C GLU A 409 5.08 9.66 6.26
N PHE A 410 4.71 9.28 5.03
CA PHE A 410 3.32 9.00 4.67
C PHE A 410 2.82 7.71 5.35
N GLU A 411 3.61 6.66 5.34
CA GLU A 411 3.33 5.37 6.00
C GLU A 411 3.27 5.54 7.51
N GLN A 412 4.19 6.32 8.09
CA GLN A 412 4.16 6.67 9.51
C GLN A 412 2.85 7.37 9.88
N ALA A 413 2.43 8.36 9.09
CA ALA A 413 1.19 9.09 9.32
C ALA A 413 -0.05 8.20 9.23
N ASN A 414 -0.12 7.30 8.23
CA ASN A 414 -1.20 6.32 8.10
C ASN A 414 -1.21 5.32 9.27
N CYS A 415 -0.02 4.86 9.70
CA CYS A 415 0.11 3.95 10.84
C CYS A 415 -0.38 4.59 12.13
N LEU A 416 0.03 5.83 12.42
CA LEU A 416 -0.43 6.62 13.55
C LEU A 416 -1.95 6.85 13.53
N TYR A 417 -2.50 7.16 12.35
CA TYR A 417 -3.93 7.34 12.16
C TYR A 417 -4.72 6.06 12.48
N ASN A 418 -4.30 4.91 11.96
CA ASN A 418 -4.97 3.63 12.22
C ASN A 418 -4.76 3.16 13.66
N LEU A 419 -3.58 3.37 14.23
CA LEU A 419 -3.34 3.11 15.67
C LEU A 419 -4.26 3.94 16.55
N ALA A 420 -4.49 5.20 16.20
CA ALA A 420 -5.41 6.06 16.94
C ALA A 420 -6.85 5.52 16.91
N LYS A 421 -7.32 5.02 15.76
CA LYS A 421 -8.65 4.37 15.65
C LYS A 421 -8.77 3.19 16.61
N ILE A 422 -7.77 2.31 16.63
CA ILE A 422 -7.75 1.17 17.55
C ILE A 422 -7.72 1.61 19.01
N LEU A 423 -6.97 2.67 19.33
CA LEU A 423 -6.93 3.20 20.68
C LEU A 423 -8.27 3.79 21.13
N ILE A 424 -9.04 4.37 20.19
CA ILE A 424 -10.42 4.78 20.46
C ILE A 424 -11.30 3.55 20.77
N ASP A 425 -11.23 2.53 19.93
CA ASP A 425 -11.99 1.28 20.10
C ASP A 425 -11.63 0.54 21.40
N LEU A 426 -10.38 0.70 21.87
CA LEU A 426 -9.89 0.15 23.13
C LEU A 426 -10.16 1.07 24.35
N GLY A 427 -10.91 2.16 24.18
CA GLY A 427 -11.21 3.11 25.27
C GLY A 427 -10.00 3.89 25.76
N LYS A 428 -9.01 4.18 24.90
CA LYS A 428 -7.79 4.95 25.23
C LYS A 428 -7.75 6.29 24.47
N PRO A 429 -8.78 7.16 24.57
CA PRO A 429 -8.89 8.37 23.74
C PRO A 429 -7.77 9.38 23.96
N ALA A 430 -7.19 9.45 25.16
CA ALA A 430 -6.07 10.35 25.45
C ALA A 430 -4.79 9.99 24.67
N GLN A 431 -4.54 8.68 24.46
CA GLN A 431 -3.44 8.23 23.61
C GLN A 431 -3.77 8.45 22.13
N ALA A 432 -5.02 8.23 21.72
CA ALA A 432 -5.49 8.49 20.37
C ALA A 432 -5.34 9.96 19.97
N GLU A 433 -5.65 10.91 20.87
CA GLU A 433 -5.43 12.35 20.63
C GLU A 433 -3.97 12.63 20.25
N SER A 434 -3.01 12.07 21.00
CA SER A 434 -1.57 12.25 20.71
C SER A 434 -1.18 11.68 19.34
N MET A 435 -1.67 10.49 19.01
CA MET A 435 -1.39 9.84 17.71
C MET A 435 -1.98 10.63 16.54
N LEU A 436 -3.23 11.12 16.67
CA LEU A 436 -3.88 11.91 15.64
C LEU A 436 -3.20 13.25 15.39
N ARG A 437 -2.74 13.94 16.45
CA ARG A 437 -1.97 15.18 16.30
C ARG A 437 -0.66 14.94 15.57
N HIS A 438 0.05 13.87 15.92
CA HIS A 438 1.30 13.52 15.23
C HIS A 438 1.04 13.13 13.76
N ALA A 439 0.03 12.30 13.48
CA ALA A 439 -0.36 11.97 12.11
C ALA A 439 -0.70 13.23 11.30
N LEU A 440 -1.45 14.16 11.89
CA LEU A 440 -1.81 15.43 11.25
C LEU A 440 -0.57 16.28 10.90
N THR A 441 0.39 16.39 11.81
CA THR A 441 1.65 17.11 11.57
C THR A 441 2.40 16.53 10.37
N LEU A 442 2.49 15.20 10.28
CA LEU A 442 3.14 14.54 9.14
C LEU A 442 2.35 14.76 7.84
N PHE A 443 1.02 14.58 7.86
CA PHE A 443 0.22 14.83 6.67
C PHE A 443 0.27 16.29 6.19
N GLN A 444 0.40 17.26 7.10
CA GLN A 444 0.55 18.69 6.73
C GLN A 444 1.86 18.98 5.98
N ALA A 445 2.90 18.20 6.24
CA ALA A 445 4.18 18.32 5.53
C ALA A 445 4.18 17.64 4.14
N ILE A 446 3.16 16.82 3.84
CA ILE A 446 3.10 16.02 2.60
C ILE A 446 2.15 16.69 1.60
N PRO A 447 2.63 17.13 0.42
CA PRO A 447 1.78 17.66 -0.64
C PRO A 447 0.70 16.65 -1.08
N GLY A 448 -0.50 17.13 -1.41
CA GLY A 448 -1.59 16.28 -1.88
C GLY A 448 -2.32 15.46 -0.81
N SER A 449 -1.99 15.62 0.47
CA SER A 449 -2.57 14.83 1.58
C SER A 449 -3.83 15.45 2.22
N GLN A 450 -4.48 16.42 1.57
CA GLN A 450 -5.60 17.18 2.14
C GLN A 450 -6.74 16.29 2.66
N GLU A 451 -7.07 15.20 1.95
CA GLU A 451 -8.09 14.25 2.40
C GLU A 451 -7.70 13.56 3.71
N LYS A 452 -6.44 13.14 3.83
CA LYS A 452 -5.91 12.51 5.05
C LYS A 452 -5.87 13.49 6.23
N GLN A 453 -5.54 14.75 5.96
CA GLN A 453 -5.59 15.83 6.95
C GLN A 453 -7.02 16.03 7.46
N ALA A 454 -7.99 16.15 6.53
CA ALA A 454 -9.40 16.34 6.89
C ALA A 454 -9.95 15.16 7.71
N ARG A 455 -9.61 13.92 7.33
CA ARG A 455 -10.00 12.71 8.08
C ARG A 455 -9.37 12.66 9.47
N SER A 456 -8.10 13.04 9.59
CA SER A 456 -7.39 13.09 10.88
C SER A 456 -8.00 14.16 11.80
N LEU A 457 -8.32 15.34 11.28
CA LEU A 457 -8.99 16.41 12.00
C LEU A 457 -10.40 15.98 12.45
N SER A 458 -11.18 15.32 11.60
CA SER A 458 -12.52 14.84 11.95
C SER A 458 -12.48 13.83 13.11
N ASN A 459 -11.53 12.87 13.06
CA ASN A 459 -11.34 11.90 14.14
C ASN A 459 -10.79 12.56 15.40
N LEU A 460 -9.92 13.55 15.27
CA LEU A 460 -9.40 14.32 16.40
C LEU A 460 -10.53 15.10 17.08
N ALA A 461 -11.44 15.73 16.32
CA ALA A 461 -12.59 16.42 16.86
C ALA A 461 -13.50 15.46 17.64
N ALA A 462 -13.79 14.28 17.09
CA ALA A 462 -14.55 13.24 17.76
C ALA A 462 -13.87 12.80 19.07
N THR A 463 -12.56 12.59 19.02
CA THR A 463 -11.76 12.17 20.19
C THR A 463 -11.73 13.26 21.26
N LEU A 464 -11.59 14.53 20.89
CA LEU A 464 -11.61 15.65 21.82
C LEU A 464 -12.97 15.81 22.49
N ASN A 465 -14.06 15.64 21.73
CA ASN A 465 -15.40 15.64 22.31
C ASN A 465 -15.59 14.50 23.32
N ALA A 466 -15.15 13.30 22.99
CA ALA A 466 -15.15 12.16 23.90
C ALA A 466 -14.28 12.36 25.16
N LEU A 467 -13.27 13.20 25.08
CA LEU A 467 -12.44 13.62 26.22
C LEU A 467 -13.05 14.77 27.05
N GLY A 468 -14.28 15.18 26.74
CA GLY A 468 -14.92 16.31 27.43
C GLY A 468 -14.29 17.67 27.10
N LYS A 469 -13.70 17.82 25.89
CA LYS A 469 -13.08 19.05 25.38
C LYS A 469 -13.85 19.61 24.18
N PRO A 470 -15.20 19.83 24.27
CA PRO A 470 -16.02 20.15 23.10
C PRO A 470 -15.67 21.50 22.46
N ALA A 471 -15.17 22.48 23.22
CA ALA A 471 -14.76 23.78 22.66
C ALA A 471 -13.53 23.64 21.73
N GLN A 472 -12.59 22.74 22.05
CA GLN A 472 -11.46 22.44 21.15
C GLN A 472 -11.93 21.60 19.96
N ALA A 473 -12.84 20.66 20.20
CA ALA A 473 -13.42 19.83 19.16
C ALA A 473 -14.17 20.68 18.09
N GLU A 474 -14.91 21.70 18.51
CA GLU A 474 -15.62 22.63 17.60
C GLU A 474 -14.64 23.26 16.61
N SER A 475 -13.54 23.85 17.08
CA SER A 475 -12.53 24.49 16.22
C SER A 475 -11.89 23.52 15.22
N VAL A 476 -11.50 22.32 15.71
CA VAL A 476 -10.87 21.29 14.87
C VAL A 476 -11.85 20.75 13.82
N CYS A 477 -13.13 20.58 14.19
CA CYS A 477 -14.16 20.09 13.27
C CYS A 477 -14.47 21.10 12.14
N TYR A 478 -14.46 22.40 12.43
CA TYR A 478 -14.57 23.44 11.40
C TYR A 478 -13.40 23.39 10.41
N GLN A 479 -12.18 23.16 10.87
CA GLN A 479 -11.01 22.99 9.99
C GLN A 479 -11.18 21.77 9.08
N ALA A 480 -11.66 20.63 9.63
CA ALA A 480 -11.95 19.44 8.84
C ALA A 480 -13.00 19.71 7.75
N LEU A 481 -14.08 20.37 8.12
CA LEU A 481 -15.18 20.70 7.18
C LEU A 481 -14.71 21.65 6.07
N THR A 482 -13.85 22.62 6.37
CA THR A 482 -13.26 23.53 5.39
C THR A 482 -12.43 22.77 4.35
N LEU A 483 -11.62 21.83 4.80
CA LEU A 483 -10.83 20.97 3.89
C LEU A 483 -11.73 20.07 3.04
N TYR A 484 -12.73 19.41 3.64
CA TYR A 484 -13.65 18.56 2.87
C TYR A 484 -14.42 19.34 1.80
N ARG A 485 -14.80 20.60 2.06
CA ARG A 485 -15.47 21.45 1.05
C ARG A 485 -14.59 21.80 -0.15
N ALA A 486 -13.27 21.76 0.03
CA ALA A 486 -12.31 22.01 -1.04
C ALA A 486 -11.95 20.74 -1.84
N ILE A 487 -12.37 19.56 -1.39
CA ILE A 487 -12.05 18.26 -2.02
C ILE A 487 -13.26 17.83 -2.87
N PRO A 488 -13.08 17.58 -4.17
CA PRO A 488 -14.12 17.01 -5.03
C PRO A 488 -14.64 15.67 -4.49
N ASP A 489 -15.90 15.34 -4.79
CA ASP A 489 -16.53 14.05 -4.46
C ASP A 489 -16.48 13.68 -2.96
N SER A 490 -16.45 14.68 -2.08
CA SER A 490 -16.32 14.48 -0.62
C SER A 490 -17.62 14.64 0.16
N GLU A 491 -18.80 14.66 -0.50
CA GLU A 491 -20.11 14.95 0.07
C GLU A 491 -20.43 14.05 1.28
N THR A 492 -20.13 12.76 1.19
CA THR A 492 -20.33 11.83 2.31
C THR A 492 -19.47 12.20 3.53
N ASN A 493 -18.21 12.59 3.32
CA ASN A 493 -17.31 13.00 4.39
C ASN A 493 -17.72 14.38 4.96
N GLN A 494 -18.22 15.29 4.11
CA GLN A 494 -18.80 16.56 4.56
C GLN A 494 -20.02 16.31 5.45
N ALA A 495 -20.93 15.41 5.07
CA ALA A 495 -22.11 15.06 5.84
C ALA A 495 -21.73 14.47 7.22
N ILE A 496 -20.77 13.56 7.26
CA ILE A 496 -20.24 12.98 8.51
C ILE A 496 -19.65 14.10 9.40
N CYS A 497 -18.84 14.97 8.81
CA CYS A 497 -18.19 16.06 9.55
C CYS A 497 -19.23 17.07 10.08
N MET A 498 -20.26 17.42 9.30
CA MET A 498 -21.35 18.30 9.72
C MET A 498 -22.16 17.66 10.87
N SER A 499 -22.47 16.37 10.79
CA SER A 499 -23.16 15.63 11.85
C SER A 499 -22.35 15.61 13.14
N ASN A 500 -21.02 15.39 13.05
CA ASN A 500 -20.12 15.44 14.20
C ASN A 500 -20.04 16.84 14.80
N LEU A 501 -19.94 17.89 13.96
CA LEU A 501 -19.94 19.28 14.42
C LEU A 501 -21.23 19.62 15.14
N ALA A 502 -22.37 19.21 14.60
CA ALA A 502 -23.69 19.40 15.23
C ALA A 502 -23.73 18.68 16.61
N THR A 503 -23.23 17.46 16.71
CA THR A 503 -23.13 16.74 17.99
C THR A 503 -22.24 17.47 19.00
N ILE A 504 -21.13 18.07 18.55
CA ILE A 504 -20.24 18.88 19.40
C ILE A 504 -20.95 20.15 19.87
N LEU A 505 -21.73 20.81 19.01
CA LEU A 505 -22.52 21.98 19.36
C LEU A 505 -23.65 21.65 20.36
N ASP A 506 -24.29 20.49 20.21
CA ASP A 506 -25.23 19.96 21.20
C ASP A 506 -24.57 19.73 22.56
N ALA A 507 -23.35 19.18 22.58
CA ALA A 507 -22.59 19.01 23.82
C ALA A 507 -22.18 20.35 24.47
N LEU A 508 -22.07 21.42 23.68
CA LEU A 508 -21.85 22.79 24.13
C LEU A 508 -23.13 23.50 24.55
N GLY A 509 -24.28 22.84 24.51
CA GLY A 509 -25.59 23.47 24.82
C GLY A 509 -26.07 24.45 23.75
N LYS A 510 -25.67 24.26 22.48
CA LYS A 510 -26.02 25.11 21.33
C LYS A 510 -26.91 24.38 20.30
N PRO A 511 -28.07 23.77 20.70
CA PRO A 511 -28.88 22.95 19.80
C PRO A 511 -29.47 23.74 18.61
N ALA A 512 -29.73 25.03 18.80
CA ALA A 512 -30.20 25.91 17.72
C ALA A 512 -29.17 26.09 16.59
N GLN A 513 -27.88 25.96 16.88
CA GLN A 513 -26.80 25.96 15.88
C GLN A 513 -26.54 24.56 15.31
N ALA A 514 -26.80 23.50 16.04
CA ALA A 514 -26.67 22.12 15.61
C ALA A 514 -27.75 21.72 14.58
N GLU A 515 -29.03 22.14 14.78
CA GLU A 515 -30.15 21.77 13.92
C GLU A 515 -29.88 21.98 12.42
N PRO A 516 -29.47 23.17 11.93
CA PRO A 516 -29.24 23.39 10.50
C PRO A 516 -28.11 22.50 9.93
N LEU A 517 -27.12 22.18 10.71
CA LEU A 517 -26.03 21.31 10.27
C LEU A 517 -26.47 19.85 10.11
N TYR A 518 -27.30 19.34 11.03
CA TYR A 518 -27.90 18.01 10.87
C TYR A 518 -28.82 17.96 9.62
N ARG A 519 -29.61 18.98 9.36
CA ARG A 519 -30.47 19.03 8.17
C ARG A 519 -29.65 19.06 6.88
N GLN A 520 -28.55 19.83 6.84
CA GLN A 520 -27.61 19.82 5.70
C GLN A 520 -26.94 18.46 5.53
N ALA A 521 -26.47 17.83 6.62
CA ALA A 521 -25.89 16.50 6.57
C ALA A 521 -26.89 15.46 6.02
N LEU A 522 -28.16 15.51 6.44
CA LEU A 522 -29.19 14.60 5.94
C LEU A 522 -29.45 14.76 4.45
N THR A 523 -29.44 15.99 3.92
CA THR A 523 -29.55 16.23 2.48
C THR A 523 -28.45 15.57 1.69
N LEU A 524 -27.20 15.64 2.20
CA LEU A 524 -26.07 14.98 1.56
C LEU A 524 -26.13 13.45 1.68
N TYR A 525 -26.58 12.90 2.81
CA TYR A 525 -26.76 11.45 2.95
C TYR A 525 -27.81 10.87 2.01
N GLN A 526 -28.85 11.63 1.64
CA GLN A 526 -29.89 11.17 0.71
C GLN A 526 -29.36 10.93 -0.71
N THR A 527 -28.27 11.59 -1.10
CA THR A 527 -27.64 11.42 -2.41
C THR A 527 -26.58 10.31 -2.42
N ALA A 528 -26.19 9.78 -1.24
CA ALA A 528 -25.11 8.80 -1.09
C ALA A 528 -25.65 7.38 -0.78
N PRO A 529 -25.54 6.40 -1.68
CA PRO A 529 -26.21 5.11 -1.58
C PRO A 529 -25.74 4.18 -0.45
N THR A 530 -24.64 4.48 0.25
CA THR A 530 -24.04 3.58 1.27
C THR A 530 -24.06 4.13 2.68
N SER A 531 -24.93 5.09 2.96
CA SER A 531 -24.89 5.87 4.20
C SER A 531 -26.06 5.60 5.17
N GLU A 532 -26.82 4.52 5.02
CA GLU A 532 -28.04 4.25 5.81
C GLU A 532 -27.80 4.32 7.33
N ARG A 533 -26.71 3.76 7.84
CA ARG A 533 -26.40 3.82 9.27
C ARG A 533 -26.07 5.24 9.73
N ASN A 534 -25.29 5.99 8.93
CA ASN A 534 -24.96 7.38 9.24
C ASN A 534 -26.19 8.27 9.14
N GLN A 535 -27.08 8.03 8.17
CA GLN A 535 -28.35 8.71 8.03
C GLN A 535 -29.24 8.44 9.23
N ALA A 536 -29.39 7.19 9.66
CA ALA A 536 -30.17 6.82 10.83
C ALA A 536 -29.65 7.50 12.10
N GLN A 537 -28.33 7.51 12.30
CA GLN A 537 -27.71 8.19 13.44
C GLN A 537 -27.91 9.71 13.39
N CYS A 538 -27.79 10.32 12.21
CA CYS A 538 -28.00 11.74 12.04
C CYS A 538 -29.48 12.15 12.32
N LEU A 539 -30.45 11.36 11.85
CA LEU A 539 -31.85 11.53 12.16
C LEU A 539 -32.14 11.43 13.67
N TYR A 540 -31.55 10.43 14.31
CA TYR A 540 -31.66 10.24 15.75
C TYR A 540 -31.10 11.44 16.52
N ASN A 541 -29.88 11.91 16.17
CA ASN A 541 -29.25 13.05 16.83
C ASN A 541 -30.02 14.36 16.58
N LEU A 542 -30.53 14.59 15.36
CA LEU A 542 -31.39 15.73 15.06
C LEU A 542 -32.67 15.70 15.90
N ALA A 543 -33.27 14.51 16.06
CA ALA A 543 -34.45 14.36 16.89
C ALA A 543 -34.17 14.69 18.36
N ILE A 544 -33.02 14.32 18.90
CA ILE A 544 -32.55 14.73 20.23
C ILE A 544 -32.43 16.24 20.32
N SER A 545 -31.76 16.87 19.36
CA SER A 545 -31.56 18.32 19.31
C SER A 545 -32.89 19.08 19.27
N LEU A 546 -33.85 18.63 18.46
CA LEU A 546 -35.18 19.18 18.37
C LEU A 546 -35.99 18.97 19.67
N HIS A 547 -35.85 17.81 20.32
CA HIS A 547 -36.46 17.54 21.61
C HIS A 547 -35.92 18.52 22.68
N ARG A 548 -34.65 18.83 22.70
CA ARG A 548 -34.02 19.84 23.58
C ARG A 548 -34.52 21.26 23.25
N LEU A 549 -34.91 21.52 22.02
CA LEU A 549 -35.52 22.78 21.58
C LEU A 549 -37.04 22.83 21.81
N GLU A 550 -37.60 21.82 22.51
CA GLU A 550 -39.05 21.66 22.74
C GLU A 550 -39.88 21.50 21.47
N LYS A 551 -39.24 21.22 20.31
CA LYS A 551 -39.91 20.97 19.02
C LYS A 551 -40.33 19.50 18.91
N ILE A 552 -41.20 19.05 19.83
CA ILE A 552 -41.52 17.61 19.99
C ILE A 552 -42.26 17.05 18.78
N ASP A 553 -43.13 17.86 18.15
CA ASP A 553 -43.85 17.45 16.94
C ASP A 553 -42.97 17.17 15.75
N GLU A 554 -41.82 17.88 15.65
CA GLU A 554 -40.82 17.62 14.63
C GLU A 554 -39.89 16.45 15.00
N ALA A 555 -39.58 16.26 16.29
CA ALA A 555 -38.67 15.21 16.78
C ALA A 555 -39.27 13.79 16.61
N ALA A 556 -40.55 13.61 16.96
CA ALA A 556 -41.20 12.31 16.94
C ALA A 556 -41.17 11.58 15.57
N PRO A 557 -41.48 12.25 14.43
CA PRO A 557 -41.36 11.60 13.11
C PRO A 557 -39.89 11.22 12.76
N LEU A 558 -38.89 11.98 13.18
CA LEU A 558 -37.49 11.68 12.92
C LEU A 558 -37.03 10.46 13.70
N TYR A 559 -37.42 10.29 14.97
CA TYR A 559 -37.18 9.05 15.71
C TYR A 559 -37.78 7.83 15.01
N ARG A 560 -39.00 7.95 14.42
CA ARG A 560 -39.60 6.85 13.65
C ARG A 560 -38.82 6.53 12.39
N GLN A 561 -38.32 7.53 11.66
CA GLN A 561 -37.49 7.33 10.48
C GLN A 561 -36.14 6.67 10.86
N ALA A 562 -35.49 7.16 11.91
CA ALA A 562 -34.26 6.56 12.43
C ALA A 562 -34.47 5.09 12.83
N LEU A 563 -35.57 4.79 13.57
CA LEU A 563 -35.92 3.43 13.97
C LEU A 563 -36.14 2.50 12.77
N ALA A 564 -36.82 3.02 11.72
CA ALA A 564 -37.05 2.22 10.50
C ALA A 564 -35.75 1.85 9.81
N LEU A 565 -34.79 2.79 9.70
CA LEU A 565 -33.47 2.53 9.15
C LEU A 565 -32.63 1.60 10.05
N PHE A 566 -32.64 1.80 11.37
CA PHE A 566 -31.92 0.87 12.26
C PHE A 566 -32.46 -0.55 12.20
N ARG A 567 -33.76 -0.73 11.97
CA ARG A 567 -34.36 -2.08 11.81
C ARG A 567 -33.91 -2.82 10.55
N SER A 568 -33.52 -2.10 9.49
CA SER A 568 -32.95 -2.73 8.28
C SER A 568 -31.49 -3.14 8.44
N ILE A 569 -30.83 -2.68 9.52
CA ILE A 569 -29.38 -2.88 9.73
C ILE A 569 -29.17 -3.86 10.88
N SER A 570 -28.45 -4.95 10.64
CA SER A 570 -28.10 -5.93 11.67
C SER A 570 -27.17 -5.34 12.75
N GLY A 571 -27.30 -5.78 14.00
CA GLY A 571 -26.46 -5.35 15.12
C GLY A 571 -26.73 -3.93 15.62
N THR A 572 -27.93 -3.41 15.39
CA THR A 572 -28.39 -2.07 15.84
C THR A 572 -29.46 -2.13 16.92
N GLU A 573 -29.60 -3.26 17.62
CA GLU A 573 -30.65 -3.47 18.62
C GLU A 573 -30.63 -2.43 19.74
N ARG A 574 -29.44 -1.97 20.16
CA ARG A 574 -29.30 -0.89 21.17
C ARG A 574 -29.79 0.45 20.63
N ASP A 575 -29.44 0.77 19.36
CA ASP A 575 -29.87 2.01 18.70
C ASP A 575 -31.40 2.00 18.49
N GLN A 576 -31.98 0.85 18.17
CA GLN A 576 -33.44 0.67 18.09
C GLN A 576 -34.11 0.90 19.44
N ALA A 577 -33.56 0.35 20.52
CA ALA A 577 -34.07 0.53 21.87
C ALA A 577 -34.01 2.01 22.31
N ASN A 578 -32.88 2.69 22.02
CA ASN A 578 -32.72 4.12 22.27
C ASN A 578 -33.76 4.97 21.52
N CYS A 579 -33.99 4.67 20.21
CA CYS A 579 -35.01 5.34 19.42
C CYS A 579 -36.40 5.14 20.02
N LEU A 580 -36.78 3.94 20.42
CA LEU A 580 -38.07 3.61 21.01
C LEU A 580 -38.25 4.35 22.34
N ASN A 581 -37.24 4.38 23.18
CA ASN A 581 -37.26 5.05 24.49
C ASN A 581 -37.49 6.58 24.32
N ASN A 582 -36.73 7.22 23.42
CA ASN A 582 -36.82 8.65 23.19
C ASN A 582 -38.15 9.04 22.45
N LEU A 583 -38.62 8.18 21.54
CA LEU A 583 -39.93 8.32 20.93
C LEU A 583 -41.06 8.22 21.98
N ALA A 584 -40.92 7.27 22.94
CA ALA A 584 -41.85 7.14 24.05
C ALA A 584 -41.91 8.41 24.91
N ALA A 585 -40.72 9.01 25.20
CA ALA A 585 -40.65 10.29 25.90
C ALA A 585 -41.35 11.42 25.10
N CYS A 586 -41.20 11.47 23.79
CA CYS A 586 -41.97 12.41 22.94
C CYS A 586 -43.46 12.15 23.06
N MET A 587 -43.91 10.90 23.04
CA MET A 587 -45.35 10.56 23.17
C MET A 587 -45.90 10.95 24.56
N LEU A 588 -45.10 10.78 25.61
CA LEU A 588 -45.43 11.23 26.94
C LEU A 588 -45.65 12.76 27.00
N ASN A 589 -44.68 13.53 26.43
CA ASN A 589 -44.80 15.00 26.35
C ASN A 589 -46.02 15.44 25.54
N LEU A 590 -46.38 14.72 24.50
CA LEU A 590 -47.56 14.94 23.68
C LEU A 590 -48.86 14.43 24.34
N ARG A 591 -48.84 13.97 25.61
CA ARG A 591 -49.96 13.37 26.32
C ARG A 591 -50.57 12.12 25.65
N LYS A 592 -49.83 11.44 24.78
CA LYS A 592 -50.23 10.20 24.11
C LYS A 592 -49.80 8.98 24.95
N LEU A 593 -50.36 8.89 26.16
CA LEU A 593 -49.88 7.98 27.23
C LEU A 593 -49.88 6.49 26.82
N SER A 594 -50.93 6.01 26.15
CA SER A 594 -51.02 4.61 25.70
C SER A 594 -49.96 4.26 24.64
N HIS A 595 -49.59 5.23 23.79
CA HIS A 595 -48.48 5.03 22.83
C HIS A 595 -47.13 5.04 23.52
N ALA A 596 -46.92 5.92 24.49
CA ALA A 596 -45.70 5.95 25.29
C ALA A 596 -45.48 4.63 26.04
N GLU A 597 -46.52 4.11 26.70
CA GLU A 597 -46.53 2.80 27.38
C GLU A 597 -46.04 1.68 26.46
N SER A 598 -46.68 1.54 25.28
CA SER A 598 -46.30 0.48 24.31
C SER A 598 -44.85 0.58 23.83
N LEU A 599 -44.35 1.81 23.60
CA LEU A 599 -42.99 2.06 23.13
C LEU A 599 -41.94 1.76 24.22
N TYR A 600 -42.22 2.12 25.48
CA TYR A 600 -41.32 1.75 26.59
C TYR A 600 -41.23 0.25 26.80
N TYR A 601 -42.32 -0.51 26.70
CA TYR A 601 -42.28 -1.97 26.74
C TYR A 601 -41.42 -2.56 25.63
N GLN A 602 -41.54 -2.03 24.39
CA GLN A 602 -40.71 -2.48 23.27
C GLN A 602 -39.22 -2.15 23.55
N ALA A 603 -38.91 -0.95 24.05
CA ALA A 603 -37.52 -0.57 24.39
C ALA A 603 -36.93 -1.50 25.46
N LEU A 604 -37.66 -1.77 26.55
CA LEU A 604 -37.26 -2.65 27.62
C LEU A 604 -37.01 -4.07 27.13
N THR A 605 -37.86 -4.60 26.25
CA THR A 605 -37.70 -5.94 25.65
C THR A 605 -36.38 -6.06 24.88
N LEU A 606 -35.94 -5.00 24.23
CA LEU A 606 -34.65 -4.97 23.53
C LEU A 606 -33.49 -4.81 24.52
N TYR A 607 -33.57 -3.86 25.47
CA TYR A 607 -32.49 -3.67 26.45
C TYR A 607 -32.23 -4.92 27.27
N GLN A 608 -33.26 -5.67 27.68
CA GLN A 608 -33.11 -6.91 28.45
C GLN A 608 -32.29 -8.00 27.74
N LYS A 609 -32.21 -7.94 26.41
CA LYS A 609 -31.39 -8.87 25.60
C LYS A 609 -29.94 -8.44 25.45
N ILE A 610 -29.60 -7.23 25.87
CA ILE A 610 -28.31 -6.58 25.64
C ILE A 610 -27.57 -6.47 26.98
N PRO A 611 -26.45 -7.17 27.18
CA PRO A 611 -25.64 -7.00 28.39
C PRO A 611 -25.13 -5.58 28.57
N GLY A 612 -25.05 -5.10 29.81
CA GLY A 612 -24.52 -3.78 30.13
C GLY A 612 -25.50 -2.62 29.86
N THR A 613 -26.81 -2.89 29.82
CA THR A 613 -27.88 -1.88 29.67
C THR A 613 -28.72 -1.69 30.93
N GLU A 614 -28.20 -2.07 32.10
CA GLU A 614 -28.94 -2.03 33.36
C GLU A 614 -29.43 -0.61 33.71
N TYR A 615 -28.61 0.41 33.38
CA TYR A 615 -28.98 1.81 33.59
C TYR A 615 -30.14 2.24 32.66
N GLU A 616 -30.04 1.92 31.38
CA GLU A 616 -31.10 2.20 30.38
C GLU A 616 -32.39 1.46 30.72
N GLN A 617 -32.29 0.22 31.19
CA GLN A 617 -33.44 -0.55 31.67
C GLN A 617 -34.10 0.17 32.86
N ALA A 618 -33.31 0.57 33.86
CA ALA A 618 -33.82 1.27 35.02
C ALA A 618 -34.53 2.59 34.65
N THR A 619 -33.92 3.37 33.76
CA THR A 619 -34.49 4.64 33.29
C THR A 619 -35.78 4.43 32.52
N SER A 620 -35.83 3.46 31.60
CA SER A 620 -37.03 3.13 30.82
C SER A 620 -38.13 2.58 31.71
N THR A 621 -37.82 1.72 32.70
CA THR A 621 -38.79 1.17 33.65
C THR A 621 -39.41 2.30 34.50
N TYR A 622 -38.57 3.25 34.99
CA TYR A 622 -39.06 4.42 35.72
C TYR A 622 -40.00 5.25 34.86
N SER A 623 -39.63 5.56 33.60
CA SER A 623 -40.45 6.33 32.70
C SER A 623 -41.77 5.63 32.33
N LEU A 624 -41.75 4.31 32.21
CA LEU A 624 -42.93 3.47 32.06
C LEU A 624 -43.82 3.56 33.31
N ALA A 625 -43.27 3.41 34.48
CA ALA A 625 -44.00 3.50 35.75
C ALA A 625 -44.67 4.87 35.90
N THR A 626 -43.96 5.97 35.62
CA THR A 626 -44.56 7.34 35.65
C THR A 626 -45.63 7.52 34.58
N THR A 627 -45.51 6.89 33.42
CA THR A 627 -46.53 6.90 32.37
C THR A 627 -47.80 6.17 32.82
N LEU A 628 -47.66 5.00 33.43
CA LEU A 628 -48.79 4.21 33.95
C LEU A 628 -49.50 4.92 35.11
N LEU A 629 -48.73 5.55 36.02
CA LEU A 629 -49.28 6.37 37.05
C LEU A 629 -50.08 7.56 36.49
N SER A 630 -49.56 8.23 35.45
CA SER A 630 -50.23 9.32 34.76
C SER A 630 -51.52 8.88 34.06
N GLN A 631 -51.66 7.59 33.74
CA GLN A 631 -52.88 6.98 33.21
C GLN A 631 -53.87 6.58 34.32
N GLY A 632 -53.52 6.70 35.59
CA GLY A 632 -54.27 6.19 36.72
C GLY A 632 -54.35 4.65 36.76
N LYS A 633 -53.40 3.96 36.16
CA LYS A 633 -53.35 2.50 36.06
C LYS A 633 -52.42 1.88 37.09
N LEU A 634 -51.66 2.66 37.85
CA LEU A 634 -50.64 2.20 38.76
C LEU A 634 -50.86 2.78 40.14
N ASP A 635 -50.88 1.91 41.17
CA ASP A 635 -50.74 2.30 42.57
C ASP A 635 -49.23 2.46 42.86
N PRO A 636 -48.79 3.46 43.62
CA PRO A 636 -47.36 3.65 43.97
C PRO A 636 -46.67 2.44 44.62
N THR A 637 -47.45 1.49 45.17
CA THR A 637 -46.96 0.27 45.83
C THR A 637 -46.83 -0.93 44.87
N GLU A 638 -47.13 -0.78 43.60
CA GLU A 638 -47.19 -1.91 42.68
C GLU A 638 -45.81 -2.40 42.21
N ALA A 639 -45.80 -3.67 41.75
CA ALA A 639 -44.58 -4.45 41.35
C ALA A 639 -43.67 -3.71 40.35
N LEU A 640 -44.25 -2.82 39.51
CA LEU A 640 -43.45 -2.13 38.48
C LEU A 640 -42.54 -1.04 39.11
N TYR A 641 -42.97 -0.34 40.15
CA TYR A 641 -42.08 0.57 40.90
C TYR A 641 -41.01 -0.18 41.68
N GLN A 642 -41.34 -1.37 42.20
CA GLN A 642 -40.37 -2.26 42.84
C GLN A 642 -39.33 -2.76 41.83
N ASP A 643 -39.74 -3.12 40.61
CA ASP A 643 -38.81 -3.52 39.56
C ASP A 643 -37.93 -2.33 39.10
N ALA A 644 -38.52 -1.14 38.98
CA ALA A 644 -37.75 0.05 38.66
C ALA A 644 -36.72 0.38 39.74
N LEU A 645 -37.11 0.27 41.01
CA LEU A 645 -36.19 0.45 42.16
C LEU A 645 -35.06 -0.56 42.13
N LYS A 646 -35.36 -1.84 41.90
CA LYS A 646 -34.37 -2.92 41.85
C LYS A 646 -33.35 -2.64 40.73
N GLN A 647 -33.80 -2.24 39.54
CA GLN A 647 -32.93 -1.90 38.43
C GLN A 647 -32.10 -0.64 38.69
N ALA A 648 -32.71 0.39 39.25
CA ALA A 648 -32.02 1.64 39.62
C ALA A 648 -30.95 1.42 40.71
N VAL A 649 -31.25 0.62 41.72
CA VAL A 649 -30.28 0.23 42.78
C VAL A 649 -29.14 -0.59 42.18
N SER A 650 -29.44 -1.57 41.31
CA SER A 650 -28.43 -2.36 40.63
C SER A 650 -27.48 -1.49 39.79
N ALA A 651 -28.03 -0.58 38.98
CA ALA A 651 -27.25 0.39 38.21
C ALA A 651 -26.43 1.33 39.07
N ALA A 652 -27.00 1.83 40.18
CA ALA A 652 -26.30 2.71 41.10
C ALA A 652 -25.12 2.02 41.77
N LEU A 653 -25.30 0.79 42.25
CA LEU A 653 -24.24 0.00 42.89
C LEU A 653 -23.13 -0.36 41.91
N PHE A 654 -23.49 -0.80 40.70
CA PHE A 654 -22.54 -1.09 39.63
C PHE A 654 -21.69 0.15 39.29
N ASN A 655 -22.34 1.29 39.03
CA ASN A 655 -21.64 2.52 38.70
C ASN A 655 -20.76 3.05 39.83
N ASP A 656 -21.17 2.84 41.09
CA ASP A 656 -20.38 3.22 42.25
C ASP A 656 -19.16 2.32 42.45
N GLU A 657 -19.30 1.01 42.24
CA GLU A 657 -18.18 0.05 42.32
C GLU A 657 -17.18 0.24 41.19
N TYR A 658 -17.65 0.46 39.96
CA TYR A 658 -16.79 0.63 38.81
C TYR A 658 -15.82 1.81 38.91
N ARG A 659 -16.18 2.90 39.62
CA ARG A 659 -15.30 4.07 39.82
C ARG A 659 -13.97 3.71 40.47
N TYR A 660 -13.93 2.65 41.31
CA TYR A 660 -12.71 2.21 41.97
C TYR A 660 -11.74 1.49 41.03
N GLN A 661 -12.22 1.00 39.92
CA GLN A 661 -11.40 0.38 38.86
C GLN A 661 -10.70 1.43 38.00
N LEU A 662 -11.16 2.68 38.02
CA LEU A 662 -10.58 3.75 37.22
C LEU A 662 -9.28 4.29 37.85
N SER A 663 -8.19 4.24 37.09
CA SER A 663 -6.84 4.60 37.56
C SER A 663 -6.62 6.11 37.76
N SER A 664 -7.40 6.97 37.10
CA SER A 664 -7.22 8.43 37.12
C SER A 664 -8.25 9.14 37.98
N PRO A 665 -7.84 10.08 38.84
CA PRO A 665 -8.77 10.92 39.66
C PRO A 665 -9.74 11.73 38.79
N THR A 666 -9.27 12.24 37.62
CA THR A 666 -10.10 13.00 36.70
C THR A 666 -11.17 12.12 36.05
N LYS A 667 -10.81 10.91 35.65
CA LYS A 667 -11.73 9.91 35.11
C LYS A 667 -12.76 9.48 36.15
N ARG A 668 -12.33 9.24 37.39
CA ARG A 668 -13.23 8.95 38.49
C ARG A 668 -14.24 10.06 38.73
N ARG A 669 -13.81 11.33 38.70
CA ARG A 669 -14.71 12.47 38.87
C ARG A 669 -15.73 12.55 37.72
N ALA A 670 -15.31 12.43 36.48
CA ALA A 670 -16.20 12.43 35.33
C ALA A 670 -17.22 11.27 35.40
N TRP A 671 -16.78 10.07 35.74
CA TRP A 671 -17.65 8.92 35.95
C TRP A 671 -18.69 9.15 37.06
N ILE A 672 -18.27 9.70 38.19
CA ILE A 672 -19.17 10.02 39.31
C ILE A 672 -20.26 10.97 38.86
N THR A 673 -19.88 12.06 38.19
CA THR A 673 -20.83 13.08 37.74
C THR A 673 -21.79 12.57 36.66
N ASN A 674 -21.26 11.80 35.69
CA ASN A 674 -22.04 11.46 34.49
C ASN A 674 -22.79 10.14 34.61
N ARG A 675 -22.40 9.23 35.52
CA ARG A 675 -23.00 7.90 35.63
C ARG A 675 -23.45 7.55 37.04
N ALA A 676 -22.55 7.60 38.02
CA ALA A 676 -22.86 7.15 39.36
C ALA A 676 -23.89 8.07 40.06
N GLN A 677 -23.75 9.39 39.92
CA GLN A 677 -24.65 10.36 40.55
C GLN A 677 -26.09 10.28 40.02
N PRO A 678 -26.37 10.27 38.71
CA PRO A 678 -27.72 10.11 38.19
C PRO A 678 -28.38 8.79 38.62
N SER A 679 -27.66 7.67 38.56
CA SER A 679 -28.19 6.37 38.99
C SER A 679 -28.55 6.34 40.46
N MET A 680 -27.71 6.93 41.31
CA MET A 680 -27.94 6.97 42.75
C MET A 680 -29.12 7.88 43.11
N ILE A 681 -29.24 9.04 42.46
CA ILE A 681 -30.38 9.95 42.65
C ILE A 681 -31.66 9.25 42.25
N LEU A 682 -31.72 8.55 41.14
CA LEU A 682 -32.87 7.78 40.69
C LEU A 682 -33.26 6.70 41.74
N ALA A 683 -32.26 5.92 42.21
CA ALA A 683 -32.52 4.89 43.21
C ALA A 683 -33.07 5.45 44.54
N ILE A 684 -32.52 6.58 45.02
CA ILE A 684 -32.98 7.24 46.23
C ILE A 684 -34.39 7.80 46.03
N ALA A 685 -34.68 8.41 44.89
CA ALA A 685 -36.02 8.96 44.60
C ALA A 685 -37.10 7.87 44.56
N LEU A 686 -36.81 6.75 43.89
CA LEU A 686 -37.74 5.59 43.82
C LEU A 686 -37.94 4.94 45.18
N ALA A 687 -36.86 4.76 45.98
CA ALA A 687 -36.98 4.23 47.32
C ALA A 687 -37.81 5.19 48.23
N GLY A 688 -37.69 6.49 48.02
CA GLY A 688 -38.51 7.48 48.74
C GLY A 688 -40.01 7.42 48.34
N VAL A 689 -40.29 7.20 47.10
CA VAL A 689 -41.71 7.03 46.61
C VAL A 689 -42.34 5.78 47.16
N LEU A 690 -41.57 4.71 47.34
CA LEU A 690 -42.03 3.43 47.88
C LEU A 690 -41.98 3.36 49.43
N GLU A 691 -41.65 4.48 50.09
CA GLU A 691 -41.49 4.56 51.55
C GLU A 691 -40.47 3.59 52.18
N GLU A 692 -39.49 3.16 51.38
CA GLU A 692 -38.38 2.26 51.77
C GLU A 692 -37.32 3.02 52.58
N ALA A 693 -37.66 3.51 53.77
CA ALA A 693 -36.83 4.37 54.58
C ALA A 693 -35.46 3.76 54.93
N SER A 694 -35.40 2.45 55.12
CA SER A 694 -34.14 1.73 55.41
C SER A 694 -33.19 1.72 54.18
N LEU A 695 -33.72 1.51 53.01
CA LEU A 695 -32.98 1.53 51.72
C LEU A 695 -32.51 2.94 51.39
N VAL A 696 -33.36 3.96 51.60
CA VAL A 696 -32.97 5.36 51.46
C VAL A 696 -31.79 5.68 52.35
N ALA A 697 -31.83 5.26 53.64
CA ALA A 697 -30.74 5.48 54.58
C ALA A 697 -29.44 4.78 54.14
N GLU A 698 -29.52 3.55 53.64
CA GLU A 698 -28.40 2.79 53.16
C GLU A 698 -27.76 3.44 51.89
N LEU A 699 -28.56 3.79 50.89
CA LEU A 699 -28.10 4.45 49.67
C LEU A 699 -27.47 5.81 49.96
N VAL A 700 -28.07 6.59 50.85
CA VAL A 700 -27.51 7.89 51.31
C VAL A 700 -26.22 7.70 52.08
N ALA A 701 -26.12 6.66 52.93
CA ALA A 701 -24.88 6.35 53.64
C ALA A 701 -23.74 5.95 52.70
N LYS A 702 -24.03 5.09 51.69
CA LYS A 702 -23.06 4.74 50.63
C LYS A 702 -22.63 5.95 49.85
N TRP A 703 -23.57 6.84 49.52
CA TRP A 703 -23.28 8.07 48.76
C TRP A 703 -22.44 9.07 49.56
N ARG A 704 -22.66 9.20 50.89
CA ARG A 704 -21.89 10.08 51.80
C ARG A 704 -20.43 9.71 51.87
N MET A 705 -20.08 8.41 51.80
CA MET A 705 -18.70 7.97 51.70
C MET A 705 -17.95 8.48 50.48
N VAL A 706 -18.66 9.03 49.51
CA VAL A 706 -18.12 9.54 48.21
C VAL A 706 -17.72 11.02 48.28
N GLY A 707 -18.08 11.75 49.34
CA GLY A 707 -17.54 13.12 49.61
C GLY A 707 -18.18 14.27 48.84
N SER A 708 -19.44 14.16 48.40
CA SER A 708 -20.13 15.31 47.82
C SER A 708 -21.65 15.26 48.00
N LEU A 709 -22.08 15.52 49.19
CA LEU A 709 -23.47 15.88 49.48
C LEU A 709 -23.59 17.40 49.68
N ALA A 710 -23.34 18.17 48.65
CA ALA A 710 -23.92 19.49 48.55
C ALA A 710 -25.30 19.36 47.87
N ALA A 711 -26.37 19.38 48.66
CA ALA A 711 -27.76 19.49 48.29
C ALA A 711 -28.38 18.30 47.48
N ILE A 712 -28.88 17.29 48.21
CA ILE A 712 -30.11 16.62 47.74
C ILE A 712 -31.25 17.59 48.07
N PRO A 713 -32.00 18.17 47.11
CA PRO A 713 -33.23 18.85 47.41
C PRO A 713 -34.15 17.84 48.11
N ALA A 714 -34.80 18.23 49.17
CA ALA A 714 -35.89 17.44 49.76
C ALA A 714 -36.92 17.22 48.68
N ALA A 715 -37.03 15.99 48.15
CA ALA A 715 -37.90 15.64 47.06
C ALA A 715 -39.34 15.88 47.53
N ARG A 716 -39.94 16.99 47.11
CA ARG A 716 -41.42 17.17 47.10
C ARG A 716 -41.96 16.42 45.89
N ASN A 717 -43.17 15.92 45.98
CA ASN A 717 -43.84 15.21 44.88
C ASN A 717 -43.87 15.99 43.52
N SER A 718 -43.63 17.33 43.55
CA SER A 718 -43.45 18.17 42.36
C SER A 718 -42.08 18.05 41.69
N ASP A 719 -41.02 17.57 42.41
CA ASP A 719 -39.65 17.52 41.88
C ASP A 719 -39.38 16.22 41.11
N ILE A 720 -40.25 15.23 41.27
CA ILE A 720 -40.21 13.98 40.47
C ILE A 720 -40.47 14.28 38.97
N PHE A 721 -41.21 15.31 38.67
CA PHE A 721 -41.45 15.78 37.29
C PHE A 721 -40.21 16.40 36.63
N LEU A 722 -39.27 16.95 37.45
CA LEU A 722 -38.02 17.53 36.94
C LEU A 722 -36.96 16.47 36.57
N ILE A 723 -37.07 15.24 37.10
CA ILE A 723 -36.18 14.15 36.78
C ILE A 723 -36.45 13.57 35.39
N THR A 724 -37.69 13.72 34.89
CA THR A 724 -38.09 13.32 33.51
C THR A 724 -37.57 14.25 32.43
N THR A 725 -37.08 15.44 32.83
CA THR A 725 -36.45 16.43 31.91
C THR A 725 -34.94 16.52 32.08
N MET A 726 -34.29 15.51 32.69
CA MET A 726 -32.83 15.45 32.64
C MET A 726 -32.35 15.52 31.20
N PRO A 727 -31.37 16.38 30.91
CA PRO A 727 -30.80 16.42 29.57
C PRO A 727 -30.30 15.02 29.19
N ASP A 728 -30.63 14.59 27.99
CA ASP A 728 -30.12 13.38 27.42
C ASP A 728 -28.62 13.32 27.67
N PHE A 729 -28.22 12.44 28.59
CA PHE A 729 -26.81 12.15 28.79
C PHE A 729 -26.32 11.47 27.52
N THR A 730 -25.61 12.23 26.71
CA THR A 730 -24.78 11.62 25.70
C THR A 730 -23.79 10.74 26.44
N PRO A 731 -23.82 9.43 26.26
CA PRO A 731 -22.85 8.57 26.92
C PRO A 731 -21.46 8.94 26.44
N GLU A 732 -20.59 9.32 27.36
CA GLU A 732 -19.17 9.31 27.08
C GLU A 732 -18.78 7.87 26.67
N PRO A 733 -17.92 7.70 25.67
CA PRO A 733 -17.46 6.39 25.27
C PRO A 733 -16.87 5.65 26.48
N GLU A 734 -17.41 4.51 26.77
CA GLU A 734 -16.97 3.65 27.85
C GLU A 734 -15.49 3.32 27.68
N GLU A 735 -14.69 3.60 28.67
CA GLU A 735 -13.25 3.29 28.67
C GLU A 735 -12.96 1.79 28.72
N THR A 736 -13.94 1.01 29.00
CA THR A 736 -13.84 -0.45 28.94
C THR A 736 -15.21 -1.08 29.00
N LEU A 737 -15.31 -2.10 28.32
CA LEU A 737 -16.36 -3.08 28.16
C LEU A 737 -17.22 -2.82 26.96
N THR A 738 -16.70 -3.40 25.90
CA THR A 738 -17.42 -3.92 24.74
C THR A 738 -18.03 -2.93 23.75
N ARG A 739 -17.30 -2.75 22.66
CA ARG A 739 -17.87 -2.97 21.32
C ARG A 739 -19.02 -2.06 20.84
N THR A 740 -19.07 -0.79 21.24
CA THR A 740 -19.84 0.15 20.41
C THR A 740 -19.25 1.53 20.50
N PRO A 741 -19.01 2.22 19.39
CA PRO A 741 -18.80 3.66 19.42
C PRO A 741 -19.97 4.29 20.15
N GLY A 742 -19.72 5.26 21.00
CA GLY A 742 -20.76 6.01 21.72
C GLY A 742 -21.84 6.47 20.74
N PRO A 743 -23.10 6.46 21.13
CA PRO A 743 -24.23 6.59 20.21
C PRO A 743 -24.31 7.91 19.43
N ASN A 744 -23.39 8.84 19.68
CA ASN A 744 -23.56 10.22 19.23
C ASN A 744 -22.49 10.74 18.27
N LEU A 745 -21.44 9.97 17.94
CA LEU A 745 -20.39 10.40 17.03
C LEU A 745 -20.25 9.45 15.85
N VAL A 746 -20.37 9.98 14.64
CA VAL A 746 -20.12 9.24 13.41
C VAL A 746 -18.67 9.43 13.02
N LEU A 747 -17.87 8.35 13.07
CA LEU A 747 -16.52 8.37 12.54
C LEU A 747 -16.57 8.15 11.02
N PRO A 748 -15.74 8.85 10.23
CA PRO A 748 -15.66 8.58 8.81
C PRO A 748 -15.21 7.14 8.59
N HIS A 749 -16.06 6.35 7.93
CA HIS A 749 -15.64 5.03 7.45
C HIS A 749 -14.53 5.18 6.42
N PRO A 750 -13.48 4.36 6.45
CA PRO A 750 -12.61 4.27 5.32
C PRO A 750 -13.44 3.75 4.14
N ARG A 751 -13.50 4.49 3.03
CA ARG A 751 -13.77 3.83 1.76
C ARG A 751 -12.73 2.73 1.67
N THR A 752 -13.14 1.53 1.34
CA THR A 752 -12.27 0.45 0.89
C THR A 752 -11.69 0.84 -0.49
N THR A 753 -10.92 1.88 -0.52
CA THR A 753 -9.94 2.06 -1.58
C THR A 753 -8.82 1.08 -1.22
N PRO A 754 -8.41 0.22 -2.16
CA PRO A 754 -7.24 -0.60 -1.93
C PRO A 754 -6.12 0.33 -1.49
N LEU A 755 -5.59 0.11 -0.29
CA LEU A 755 -4.48 0.87 0.30
C LEU A 755 -3.14 0.53 -0.38
N TYR A 756 -3.19 0.09 -1.63
CA TYR A 756 -2.07 -0.08 -2.52
C TYR A 756 -2.12 0.98 -3.62
N GLN A 757 -1.93 2.22 -3.25
CA GLN A 757 -1.00 3.01 -4.03
C GLN A 757 0.38 2.58 -3.54
N HIS A 758 1.09 1.79 -4.36
CA HIS A 758 2.53 1.74 -4.25
C HIS A 758 3.00 3.18 -4.07
N PRO A 759 3.80 3.49 -3.04
CA PRO A 759 4.65 4.65 -3.19
C PRO A 759 5.39 4.37 -4.49
N THR A 760 5.21 5.22 -5.46
CA THR A 760 6.14 5.35 -6.57
C THR A 760 7.51 5.17 -5.95
N ILE A 761 8.21 4.12 -6.38
CA ILE A 761 9.59 3.87 -5.98
C ILE A 761 10.36 5.04 -6.59
N THR A 762 10.31 6.15 -5.88
CA THR A 762 11.14 7.30 -6.18
C THR A 762 12.51 6.95 -5.65
N ASN A 763 13.45 6.77 -6.59
CA ASN A 763 14.88 6.75 -6.35
C ASN A 763 15.43 5.62 -5.49
N ARG A 764 15.35 4.36 -6.00
CA ARG A 764 16.48 3.46 -5.83
C ARG A 764 16.95 3.02 -7.21
N PRO A 765 18.25 3.13 -7.53
CA PRO A 765 18.77 2.47 -8.71
C PRO A 765 18.38 0.99 -8.59
N ARG A 766 17.81 0.44 -9.63
CA ARG A 766 17.58 -1.02 -9.73
C ARG A 766 18.96 -1.67 -9.56
N ALA A 767 19.26 -2.11 -8.35
CA ALA A 767 20.37 -3.02 -8.16
C ALA A 767 20.03 -4.27 -8.97
N HIS A 768 20.72 -4.47 -10.07
CA HIS A 768 20.65 -5.69 -10.85
C HIS A 768 21.13 -6.83 -9.94
N TYR A 769 20.21 -7.58 -9.38
CA TYR A 769 20.57 -8.90 -8.84
C TYR A 769 20.64 -9.87 -10.01
N ARG A 770 21.80 -10.55 -10.08
CA ARG A 770 22.11 -11.66 -11.00
C ARG A 770 21.10 -12.79 -10.90
#